data_996fa605333185294811f94c8115a8b6
#
_entry.id   996fa605333185294811f94c8115a8b6
#
_cell.length_a   1.000
_cell.length_b   1.000
_cell.length_c   1.000
_cell.angle_alpha   90.00
_cell.angle_beta   90.00
_cell.angle_gamma   90.00
#
_symmetry.space_group_name_H-M   'P 1'
#
loop_
_entity.id
_entity.type
_entity.pdbx_description
1 polymer ?
#
loop_
_entity_poly.entity_id
_entity_poly.type
_entity_poly.pdbx_seq_one_letter_code
_entity_poly.pdbx_strand_id
1 'polypeptide(L)'
;MKRLLLILGLLPWAATAQVMDSTLLDEVEVESERITEQGTKVLGKDIRFTAGAEGGVEGVVKTLAGVSSRNEMSSQYNVRGGNFDENLVYINGFEVFRPFLARAGQQEGMSIIHPHLVTSINFSAGGFSALYGDKLSSVLDVNYSYPRGPGFREMTAETSLTGASWALKQSSGPWTVASGLRYRNNALLLNATDIQSDYFPVNADGQVLLSRMFGNEEGDYGHARLEFFAHFAHNRMNQIPQNRQTNFGSLQEALRLNVYFDGKEQFGYDTQFLATKYTTITGIAGGGVRTFSATGFHTTEVEITDVIGYYRLNELNNDLGSDDFGEITLVRGVGAFQDFRRNFLDAYIGNIKYNETISFNNFDLSFGALVQGENIYDRYKEWERIDSAGYSIPYTGSALDSVISGRLYSTPAEGLELYSHVAATQTLINTRAKAWMNISGARMGDKGTWHYNVGARMQLAQLSNEVRISPRANFKFIPEGGLLGDYRWTLSAGLYDQYPFYREMRLKDGTLYTQVNSQQALHLIVRQDRYFNLWNRPFIWSLETYYKGLQRVNLFDVENVRIRYQGNNDGLARVYGIDSRINGEFVKGTDSWFTFSLFRAQERITTSLVQGWHARPTDTRFNFAVYFQDYLPNDPSIRLSLTLMVGGGFPFGPDGIGNEIAQPEDRFFRSPPYRRADIGFIKVLKGNWTEQFQEVWISAEIFNLLQARNTVSYLWVKDISAAGQYAVPNYMTNRLLNIKVHVDF
;
A
#
# COMPACT_ATOMS: atom_id res chain seq x y z
N MET A 1 20.20 -14.00 -29.29
CA MET A 1 19.11 -13.65 -30.24
C MET A 1 18.49 -14.83 -31.00
N LYS A 2 18.60 -16.10 -30.55
CA LYS A 2 17.96 -17.26 -31.21
C LYS A 2 17.04 -18.10 -30.31
N ARG A 3 16.67 -17.61 -29.13
CA ARG A 3 15.73 -18.29 -28.19
C ARG A 3 14.44 -17.50 -27.88
N LEU A 4 14.23 -16.35 -28.50
CA LEU A 4 13.02 -15.52 -28.28
C LEU A 4 11.90 -15.79 -29.29
N LEU A 5 12.12 -16.63 -30.30
CA LEU A 5 11.17 -16.91 -31.38
C LEU A 5 10.32 -18.16 -31.15
N LEU A 6 10.45 -18.84 -30.02
CA LEU A 6 9.74 -20.12 -29.78
C LEU A 6 8.47 -19.97 -28.92
N ILE A 7 8.16 -18.77 -28.42
CA ILE A 7 6.94 -18.50 -27.61
C ILE A 7 5.78 -17.98 -28.47
N LEU A 8 6.04 -17.52 -29.70
CA LEU A 8 5.00 -17.04 -30.64
C LEU A 8 4.35 -18.16 -31.48
N GLY A 9 4.76 -19.40 -31.28
CA GLY A 9 4.28 -20.55 -32.07
C GLY A 9 3.09 -21.34 -31.51
N LEU A 10 2.46 -20.90 -30.42
CA LEU A 10 1.31 -21.59 -29.81
C LEU A 10 0.00 -20.80 -29.94
N LEU A 11 -0.24 -20.16 -31.07
CA LEU A 11 -1.56 -19.64 -31.41
C LEU A 11 -2.26 -20.64 -32.35
N PRO A 12 -3.20 -21.46 -31.86
CA PRO A 12 -4.08 -22.20 -32.74
C PRO A 12 -5.44 -21.50 -32.90
N TRP A 13 -5.83 -21.28 -34.11
CA TRP A 13 -7.18 -21.31 -34.66
C TRP A 13 -8.15 -20.18 -34.27
N ALA A 14 -8.31 -19.32 -35.27
CA ALA A 14 -9.41 -18.37 -35.37
C ALA A 14 -10.77 -19.11 -35.27
N ALA A 15 -11.52 -18.81 -34.20
CA ALA A 15 -12.94 -19.03 -34.18
C ALA A 15 -13.59 -17.75 -34.74
N THR A 16 -14.39 -17.87 -35.79
CA THR A 16 -15.21 -16.79 -36.35
C THR A 16 -16.13 -16.23 -35.28
N ALA A 17 -15.82 -15.05 -34.76
CA ALA A 17 -16.71 -14.30 -33.91
C ALA A 17 -17.80 -13.67 -34.77
N GLN A 18 -19.05 -14.03 -34.55
CA GLN A 18 -20.19 -13.25 -35.03
C GLN A 18 -20.16 -11.90 -34.31
N VAL A 19 -20.03 -10.84 -35.09
CA VAL A 19 -20.21 -9.46 -34.62
C VAL A 19 -21.67 -9.30 -34.21
N MET A 20 -21.94 -9.38 -32.92
CA MET A 20 -23.16 -8.85 -32.33
C MET A 20 -22.93 -7.36 -32.08
N ASP A 21 -23.75 -6.55 -32.73
CA ASP A 21 -23.85 -5.11 -32.49
C ASP A 21 -24.30 -4.90 -31.03
N SER A 22 -23.34 -4.80 -30.13
CA SER A 22 -23.61 -4.51 -28.73
C SER A 22 -23.84 -3.00 -28.61
N THR A 23 -25.07 -2.57 -28.76
CA THR A 23 -25.54 -1.45 -27.96
C THR A 23 -25.36 -1.87 -26.51
N LEU A 24 -24.26 -1.40 -25.88
CA LEU A 24 -24.06 -1.47 -24.46
C LEU A 24 -25.27 -0.81 -23.80
N LEU A 25 -26.28 -1.62 -23.48
CA LEU A 25 -27.17 -1.30 -22.39
C LEU A 25 -26.24 -1.17 -21.20
N ASP A 26 -26.12 0.04 -20.67
CA ASP A 26 -25.57 0.27 -19.34
C ASP A 26 -26.17 -0.79 -18.43
N GLU A 27 -25.34 -1.70 -17.98
CA GLU A 27 -25.72 -2.74 -17.05
C GLU A 27 -26.14 -1.99 -15.78
N VAL A 28 -27.45 -1.81 -15.64
CA VAL A 28 -28.05 -1.43 -14.36
C VAL A 28 -27.78 -2.64 -13.46
N GLU A 29 -26.59 -2.69 -12.93
CA GLU A 29 -26.28 -3.48 -11.78
C GLU A 29 -27.23 -2.94 -10.68
N VAL A 30 -28.34 -3.64 -10.48
CA VAL A 30 -29.07 -3.56 -9.23
C VAL A 30 -28.19 -4.26 -8.19
N GLU A 31 -27.02 -3.70 -7.95
CA GLU A 31 -26.43 -3.77 -6.64
C GLU A 31 -27.48 -3.13 -5.76
N SER A 32 -28.12 -3.91 -4.90
CA SER A 32 -28.62 -3.34 -3.66
C SER A 32 -27.41 -2.60 -3.09
N GLU A 33 -27.30 -1.29 -3.39
CA GLU A 33 -26.28 -0.44 -2.80
C GLU A 33 -26.36 -0.78 -1.32
N ARG A 34 -25.27 -1.32 -0.77
CA ARG A 34 -25.12 -1.34 0.68
C ARG A 34 -24.97 0.13 1.08
N ILE A 35 -26.11 0.81 1.05
CA ILE A 35 -26.32 2.25 1.14
C ILE A 35 -25.71 2.81 2.44
N THR A 36 -25.36 1.93 3.36
CA THR A 36 -24.85 2.23 4.70
C THR A 36 -23.33 2.22 4.83
N GLU A 37 -22.59 1.76 3.82
CA GLU A 37 -21.12 1.72 3.91
C GLU A 37 -20.52 3.08 3.53
N GLN A 38 -19.68 3.61 4.42
CA GLN A 38 -18.81 4.74 4.11
C GLN A 38 -17.68 4.26 3.22
N GLY A 39 -17.74 4.55 1.94
CA GLY A 39 -16.69 4.16 1.01
C GLY A 39 -16.70 5.01 -0.25
N THR A 40 -15.55 4.99 -0.92
CA THR A 40 -15.40 5.52 -2.27
C THR A 40 -15.34 4.33 -3.21
N LYS A 41 -16.30 4.23 -4.12
CA LYS A 41 -16.31 3.22 -5.19
C LYS A 41 -15.52 3.77 -6.38
N VAL A 42 -14.63 2.95 -6.96
CA VAL A 42 -13.92 3.23 -8.22
C VAL A 42 -14.10 2.02 -9.13
N LEU A 43 -14.39 2.26 -10.39
CA LEU A 43 -14.62 1.20 -11.36
C LEU A 43 -13.30 0.71 -11.99
N GLY A 44 -13.25 -0.57 -12.36
CA GLY A 44 -12.07 -1.18 -12.97
C GLY A 44 -11.64 -0.51 -14.27
N LYS A 45 -12.59 0.03 -15.05
CA LYS A 45 -12.30 0.80 -16.27
C LYS A 45 -11.38 2.00 -16.01
N ASP A 46 -11.56 2.70 -14.87
CA ASP A 46 -10.76 3.87 -14.53
C ASP A 46 -9.32 3.51 -14.14
N ILE A 47 -9.14 2.30 -13.59
CA ILE A 47 -7.83 1.79 -13.18
C ILE A 47 -6.95 1.49 -14.41
N ARG A 48 -7.53 0.95 -15.49
CA ARG A 48 -6.79 0.53 -16.71
C ARG A 48 -6.05 1.69 -17.40
N PHE A 49 -6.60 2.90 -17.34
CA PHE A 49 -6.06 4.08 -18.01
C PHE A 49 -5.17 4.95 -17.09
N THR A 50 -4.89 4.53 -15.87
CA THR A 50 -4.07 5.30 -14.93
C THR A 50 -2.62 5.29 -15.36
N ALA A 51 -2.05 6.47 -15.62
CA ALA A 51 -0.61 6.65 -15.79
C ALA A 51 0.06 6.63 -14.41
N GLY A 52 1.19 5.93 -14.30
CA GLY A 52 1.96 5.90 -13.06
C GLY A 52 2.92 4.72 -12.98
N ALA A 53 3.93 4.83 -12.15
CA ALA A 53 5.00 3.84 -12.01
C ALA A 53 4.48 2.45 -11.59
N GLU A 54 3.37 2.38 -10.85
CA GLU A 54 2.79 1.11 -10.40
C GLU A 54 1.70 0.57 -11.33
N GLY A 55 0.98 1.45 -12.06
CA GLY A 55 -0.05 1.05 -13.01
C GLY A 55 -1.08 0.06 -12.45
N GLY A 56 -1.52 0.24 -11.20
CA GLY A 56 -2.39 -0.70 -10.51
C GLY A 56 -3.41 -0.03 -9.59
N VAL A 57 -4.14 -0.86 -8.83
CA VAL A 57 -5.18 -0.42 -7.91
C VAL A 57 -4.63 0.53 -6.84
N GLU A 58 -3.48 0.23 -6.29
CA GLU A 58 -2.87 1.06 -5.24
C GLU A 58 -2.45 2.44 -5.75
N GLY A 59 -2.06 2.54 -7.02
CA GLY A 59 -1.78 3.83 -7.67
C GLY A 59 -3.03 4.72 -7.66
N VAL A 60 -4.19 4.16 -7.96
CA VAL A 60 -5.49 4.87 -7.89
C VAL A 60 -5.87 5.19 -6.44
N VAL A 61 -5.72 4.23 -5.50
CA VAL A 61 -6.02 4.45 -4.08
C VAL A 61 -5.20 5.60 -3.50
N LYS A 62 -3.94 5.79 -3.91
CA LYS A 62 -3.09 6.90 -3.47
C LYS A 62 -3.61 8.28 -3.89
N THR A 63 -4.50 8.36 -4.89
CA THR A 63 -5.15 9.60 -5.30
C THR A 63 -6.44 9.90 -4.52
N LEU A 64 -6.90 8.98 -3.66
CA LEU A 64 -8.11 9.18 -2.87
C LEU A 64 -7.87 10.04 -1.64
N ALA A 65 -8.94 10.68 -1.15
CA ALA A 65 -8.87 11.54 0.03
C ALA A 65 -8.46 10.76 1.29
N GLY A 66 -7.64 11.36 2.14
CA GLY A 66 -7.12 10.76 3.36
C GLY A 66 -5.94 9.81 3.14
N VAL A 67 -5.51 9.57 1.90
CA VAL A 67 -4.42 8.65 1.58
C VAL A 67 -3.12 9.41 1.34
N SER A 68 -2.02 8.88 1.83
CA SER A 68 -0.67 9.38 1.56
C SER A 68 0.30 8.22 1.30
N SER A 69 1.38 8.48 0.60
CA SER A 69 2.45 7.51 0.36
C SER A 69 3.81 8.17 0.48
N ARG A 70 4.78 7.42 1.00
CA ARG A 70 6.19 7.84 1.04
C ARG A 70 6.96 7.48 -0.20
N ASN A 71 6.46 6.46 -0.92
CA ASN A 71 7.22 5.84 -1.99
C ASN A 71 6.32 5.55 -3.17
N GLU A 72 6.75 6.02 -4.31
CA GLU A 72 6.04 5.87 -5.58
C GLU A 72 6.13 4.46 -6.16
N MET A 73 7.15 3.69 -5.77
CA MET A 73 7.36 2.31 -6.22
C MET A 73 6.76 1.26 -5.27
N SER A 74 6.11 1.69 -4.18
CA SER A 74 5.52 0.81 -3.18
C SER A 74 4.02 0.69 -3.37
N SER A 75 3.47 -0.51 -3.22
CA SER A 75 2.02 -0.74 -3.09
C SER A 75 1.49 -0.31 -1.71
N GLN A 76 2.37 0.04 -0.77
CA GLN A 76 2.00 0.51 0.56
C GLN A 76 1.47 1.94 0.51
N TYR A 77 0.44 2.20 1.31
CA TYR A 77 -0.16 3.52 1.50
C TYR A 77 -0.57 3.72 2.95
N ASN A 78 -0.54 4.96 3.39
CA ASN A 78 -0.95 5.38 4.72
C ASN A 78 -2.31 6.06 4.65
N VAL A 79 -3.17 5.84 5.65
CA VAL A 79 -4.52 6.41 5.66
C VAL A 79 -4.75 7.18 6.95
N ARG A 80 -5.06 8.49 6.82
CA ARG A 80 -5.37 9.37 7.96
C ARG A 80 -4.35 9.19 9.09
N GLY A 81 -3.07 9.32 8.77
CA GLY A 81 -1.98 9.19 9.75
C GLY A 81 -1.75 7.79 10.31
N GLY A 82 -2.44 6.78 9.82
CA GLY A 82 -2.14 5.38 10.11
C GLY A 82 -1.04 4.84 9.21
N ASN A 83 -0.36 3.78 9.65
CA ASN A 83 0.66 3.12 8.87
C ASN A 83 0.03 2.11 7.89
N PHE A 84 0.80 1.59 6.92
CA PHE A 84 0.31 0.65 5.92
C PHE A 84 -0.21 -0.67 6.53
N ASP A 85 0.33 -1.11 7.65
CA ASP A 85 -0.08 -2.31 8.39
C ASP A 85 -1.41 -2.13 9.15
N GLU A 86 -1.91 -0.90 9.27
CA GLU A 86 -3.24 -0.59 9.78
C GLU A 86 -4.35 -0.69 8.71
N ASN A 87 -4.03 -1.09 7.49
CA ASN A 87 -4.98 -1.19 6.36
C ASN A 87 -5.36 -2.65 6.10
N LEU A 88 -6.63 -2.87 5.79
CA LEU A 88 -7.20 -4.16 5.47
C LEU A 88 -7.45 -4.25 3.96
N VAL A 89 -7.13 -5.38 3.36
CA VAL A 89 -7.36 -5.64 1.95
C VAL A 89 -8.14 -6.95 1.77
N TYR A 90 -9.22 -6.88 0.99
CA TYR A 90 -10.00 -8.03 0.58
C TYR A 90 -10.00 -8.18 -0.94
N ILE A 91 -10.03 -9.40 -1.42
CA ILE A 91 -10.32 -9.76 -2.81
C ILE A 91 -11.51 -10.72 -2.79
N ASN A 92 -12.66 -10.32 -3.35
CA ASN A 92 -13.91 -11.10 -3.34
C ASN A 92 -14.32 -11.61 -1.94
N GLY A 93 -14.07 -10.80 -0.89
CA GLY A 93 -14.38 -11.14 0.50
C GLY A 93 -13.36 -12.06 1.20
N PHE A 94 -12.26 -12.43 0.52
CA PHE A 94 -11.11 -13.10 1.13
C PHE A 94 -10.11 -12.06 1.62
N GLU A 95 -9.74 -12.13 2.90
CA GLU A 95 -8.67 -11.30 3.47
C GLU A 95 -7.33 -11.76 2.91
N VAL A 96 -6.54 -10.83 2.40
CA VAL A 96 -5.23 -11.10 1.83
C VAL A 96 -4.10 -10.54 2.68
N PHE A 97 -3.00 -11.28 2.76
CA PHE A 97 -1.84 -10.94 3.57
C PHE A 97 -0.67 -10.50 2.69
N ARG A 98 0.22 -9.72 3.27
CA ARG A 98 1.46 -9.26 2.62
C ARG A 98 2.67 -9.99 3.19
N PRO A 99 3.77 -10.11 2.43
CA PRO A 99 5.04 -10.59 2.95
C PRO A 99 5.51 -9.75 4.15
N PHE A 100 6.21 -10.39 5.09
CA PHE A 100 6.60 -9.79 6.37
C PHE A 100 7.89 -8.98 6.32
N LEU A 101 8.90 -9.43 5.53
CA LEU A 101 10.21 -8.80 5.47
C LEU A 101 10.36 -7.78 4.35
N ALA A 102 9.40 -7.74 3.39
CA ALA A 102 9.46 -6.86 2.23
C ALA A 102 9.64 -5.39 2.62
N ARG A 103 10.62 -4.74 2.00
CA ARG A 103 10.90 -3.32 2.19
C ARG A 103 10.12 -2.48 1.20
N ALA A 104 9.62 -1.35 1.66
CA ALA A 104 8.82 -0.43 0.84
C ALA A 104 9.59 0.03 -0.41
N GLY A 105 9.03 -0.27 -1.58
CA GLY A 105 9.43 0.27 -2.87
C GLY A 105 10.64 -0.36 -3.54
N GLN A 106 11.61 -0.85 -2.82
CA GLN A 106 12.81 -1.46 -3.42
C GLN A 106 12.67 -2.97 -3.60
N GLN A 107 12.09 -3.65 -2.62
CA GLN A 107 12.07 -5.12 -2.54
C GLN A 107 10.65 -5.67 -2.38
N GLU A 108 9.63 -4.87 -2.66
CA GLU A 108 8.24 -5.21 -2.39
C GLU A 108 7.63 -6.17 -3.41
N GLY A 109 8.15 -6.20 -4.63
CA GLY A 109 7.57 -6.96 -5.72
C GLY A 109 6.26 -6.36 -6.23
N MET A 110 5.35 -7.22 -6.75
CA MET A 110 4.04 -6.81 -7.26
C MET A 110 2.97 -6.88 -6.17
N SER A 111 1.97 -5.99 -6.27
CA SER A 111 0.73 -6.14 -5.51
C SER A 111 0.02 -7.45 -5.86
N ILE A 112 -0.64 -8.07 -4.88
CA ILE A 112 -1.49 -9.25 -5.11
C ILE A 112 -2.68 -8.93 -6.04
N ILE A 113 -3.12 -7.67 -6.14
CA ILE A 113 -4.29 -7.28 -6.94
C ILE A 113 -3.90 -7.22 -8.42
N HIS A 114 -4.60 -8.00 -9.26
CA HIS A 114 -4.40 -8.00 -10.71
C HIS A 114 -5.32 -6.98 -11.39
N PRO A 115 -4.83 -5.88 -11.99
CA PRO A 115 -5.66 -4.77 -12.47
C PRO A 115 -6.73 -5.18 -13.49
N HIS A 116 -6.39 -6.09 -14.42
CA HIS A 116 -7.32 -6.52 -15.48
C HIS A 116 -8.45 -7.44 -14.98
N LEU A 117 -8.34 -7.98 -13.76
CA LEU A 117 -9.40 -8.79 -13.16
C LEU A 117 -10.38 -7.94 -12.34
N VAL A 118 -10.02 -6.71 -12.00
CA VAL A 118 -10.83 -5.83 -11.14
C VAL A 118 -12.04 -5.31 -11.89
N THR A 119 -13.22 -5.47 -11.29
CA THR A 119 -14.48 -4.82 -11.71
C THR A 119 -14.69 -3.52 -10.98
N SER A 120 -14.50 -3.54 -9.65
CA SER A 120 -14.62 -2.36 -8.81
C SER A 120 -13.78 -2.48 -7.56
N ILE A 121 -13.47 -1.35 -6.96
CA ILE A 121 -12.91 -1.28 -5.61
C ILE A 121 -13.80 -0.42 -4.73
N ASN A 122 -13.96 -0.81 -3.48
CA ASN A 122 -14.60 -0.01 -2.43
C ASN A 122 -13.54 0.33 -1.39
N PHE A 123 -13.25 1.61 -1.24
CA PHE A 123 -12.25 2.09 -0.30
C PHE A 123 -12.89 2.90 0.82
N SER A 124 -12.63 2.52 2.07
CA SER A 124 -13.09 3.22 3.27
C SER A 124 -11.93 3.68 4.13
N ALA A 125 -11.78 4.98 4.31
CA ALA A 125 -10.73 5.61 5.13
C ALA A 125 -11.12 5.72 6.62
N GLY A 126 -11.77 4.69 7.17
CA GLY A 126 -12.30 4.62 8.53
C GLY A 126 -13.83 4.56 8.55
N GLY A 127 -14.43 4.38 9.73
CA GLY A 127 -15.88 4.28 9.86
C GLY A 127 -16.49 2.99 9.30
N PHE A 128 -15.71 1.99 8.93
CA PHE A 128 -16.19 0.74 8.34
C PHE A 128 -16.95 -0.13 9.36
N SER A 129 -17.92 -0.91 8.86
CA SER A 129 -18.84 -1.71 9.67
C SER A 129 -18.15 -2.83 10.47
N ALA A 130 -18.87 -3.47 11.40
CA ALA A 130 -18.37 -4.59 12.19
C ALA A 130 -18.08 -5.86 11.36
N LEU A 131 -18.52 -5.92 10.10
CA LEU A 131 -18.22 -7.01 9.16
C LEU A 131 -16.73 -7.06 8.79
N TYR A 132 -16.05 -5.91 8.77
CA TYR A 132 -14.62 -5.77 8.58
C TYR A 132 -13.91 -5.63 9.91
N GLY A 133 -12.72 -6.21 10.08
CA GLY A 133 -12.09 -6.20 11.39
C GLY A 133 -10.58 -6.14 11.42
N ASP A 134 -10.07 -5.99 12.63
CA ASP A 134 -8.68 -6.25 13.00
C ASP A 134 -7.66 -5.28 12.42
N LYS A 135 -8.08 -4.07 12.00
CA LYS A 135 -7.24 -3.00 11.51
C LYS A 135 -7.76 -1.63 11.97
N LEU A 136 -6.83 -0.66 12.07
CA LEU A 136 -7.08 0.62 12.73
C LEU A 136 -7.38 1.77 11.75
N SER A 137 -7.15 1.61 10.44
CA SER A 137 -7.17 2.77 9.54
C SER A 137 -8.13 2.65 8.37
N SER A 138 -8.02 1.64 7.54
CA SER A 138 -8.83 1.56 6.32
C SER A 138 -9.18 0.14 5.90
N VAL A 139 -10.14 0.06 4.98
CA VAL A 139 -10.50 -1.16 4.26
C VAL A 139 -10.48 -0.86 2.76
N LEU A 140 -9.81 -1.72 2.01
CA LEU A 140 -9.86 -1.81 0.56
C LEU A 140 -10.51 -3.16 0.20
N ASP A 141 -11.72 -3.10 -0.33
CA ASP A 141 -12.45 -4.28 -0.80
C ASP A 141 -12.48 -4.29 -2.33
N VAL A 142 -11.84 -5.30 -2.90
CA VAL A 142 -11.62 -5.46 -4.33
C VAL A 142 -12.53 -6.55 -4.87
N ASN A 143 -13.31 -6.22 -5.88
CA ASN A 143 -14.18 -7.17 -6.55
C ASN A 143 -13.59 -7.54 -7.91
N TYR A 144 -13.31 -8.84 -8.10
CA TYR A 144 -12.95 -9.41 -9.39
C TYR A 144 -14.19 -9.80 -10.16
N SER A 145 -14.09 -9.74 -11.47
CA SER A 145 -15.17 -10.03 -12.40
C SER A 145 -15.66 -11.47 -12.30
N TYR A 146 -16.97 -11.65 -12.24
CA TYR A 146 -17.63 -12.90 -12.58
C TYR A 146 -18.30 -12.71 -13.94
N PRO A 147 -17.69 -13.17 -15.03
CA PRO A 147 -18.29 -13.04 -16.35
C PRO A 147 -19.67 -13.71 -16.35
N ARG A 148 -20.67 -12.99 -16.85
CA ARG A 148 -22.07 -13.46 -16.92
C ARG A 148 -22.50 -13.57 -18.37
N GLY A 149 -23.41 -14.48 -18.64
CA GLY A 149 -23.97 -14.75 -19.96
C GLY A 149 -23.34 -15.99 -20.62
N PRO A 150 -24.15 -16.74 -21.38
CA PRO A 150 -23.70 -17.98 -22.01
C PRO A 150 -22.62 -17.66 -23.06
N GLY A 151 -21.44 -18.27 -22.90
CA GLY A 151 -20.34 -18.15 -23.85
C GLY A 151 -19.54 -16.85 -23.78
N PHE A 152 -19.69 -16.05 -22.71
CA PHE A 152 -18.86 -14.85 -22.52
C PHE A 152 -17.37 -15.22 -22.51
N ARG A 153 -16.55 -14.49 -23.25
CA ARG A 153 -15.10 -14.61 -23.25
C ARG A 153 -14.47 -13.25 -23.51
N GLU A 154 -13.60 -12.84 -22.63
CA GLU A 154 -12.76 -11.64 -22.75
C GLU A 154 -11.33 -12.05 -22.43
N MET A 155 -10.40 -11.69 -23.29
CA MET A 155 -8.98 -11.95 -23.09
C MET A 155 -8.21 -10.65 -23.31
N THR A 156 -7.39 -10.29 -22.34
CA THR A 156 -6.57 -9.07 -22.36
C THR A 156 -5.10 -9.43 -22.34
N ALA A 157 -4.32 -8.80 -23.19
CA ALA A 157 -2.87 -8.87 -23.18
C ALA A 157 -2.28 -7.45 -23.16
N GLU A 158 -1.35 -7.21 -22.26
CA GLU A 158 -0.65 -5.93 -22.14
C GLU A 158 0.85 -6.15 -22.04
N THR A 159 1.63 -5.35 -22.72
CA THR A 159 3.10 -5.33 -22.60
C THR A 159 3.60 -3.90 -22.47
N SER A 160 4.65 -3.71 -21.70
CA SER A 160 5.29 -2.41 -21.46
C SER A 160 6.81 -2.56 -21.34
N LEU A 161 7.52 -1.44 -21.22
CA LEU A 161 8.96 -1.48 -20.93
C LEU A 161 9.29 -2.08 -19.56
N THR A 162 8.31 -2.13 -18.64
CA THR A 162 8.48 -2.66 -17.28
C THR A 162 7.93 -4.07 -17.11
N GLY A 163 7.27 -4.67 -18.13
CA GLY A 163 6.73 -6.03 -18.01
C GLY A 163 5.62 -6.37 -18.97
N ALA A 164 4.96 -7.49 -18.70
CA ALA A 164 3.84 -7.98 -19.47
C ALA A 164 2.78 -8.58 -18.55
N SER A 165 1.52 -8.49 -18.94
CA SER A 165 0.39 -9.12 -18.26
C SER A 165 -0.58 -9.74 -19.25
N TRP A 166 -1.28 -10.77 -18.78
CA TRP A 166 -2.33 -11.45 -19.51
C TRP A 166 -3.48 -11.75 -18.56
N ALA A 167 -4.70 -11.61 -19.03
CA ALA A 167 -5.90 -11.97 -18.30
C ALA A 167 -6.93 -12.65 -19.20
N LEU A 168 -7.67 -13.59 -18.64
CA LEU A 168 -8.79 -14.28 -19.27
C LEU A 168 -10.00 -14.26 -18.34
N LYS A 169 -11.15 -13.87 -18.87
CA LYS A 169 -12.45 -14.00 -18.21
C LYS A 169 -13.35 -14.79 -19.13
N GLN A 170 -13.92 -15.88 -18.64
CA GLN A 170 -14.76 -16.77 -19.44
C GLN A 170 -15.90 -17.34 -18.63
N SER A 171 -17.07 -17.49 -19.24
CA SER A 171 -18.19 -18.26 -18.74
C SER A 171 -18.53 -19.43 -19.66
N SER A 172 -18.85 -20.58 -19.11
CA SER A 172 -19.30 -21.76 -19.85
C SER A 172 -20.31 -22.55 -19.00
N GLY A 173 -21.57 -22.43 -19.33
CA GLY A 173 -22.66 -22.97 -18.51
C GLY A 173 -22.58 -22.45 -17.07
N PRO A 174 -22.60 -23.32 -16.04
CA PRO A 174 -22.56 -22.90 -14.65
C PRO A 174 -21.17 -22.45 -14.16
N TRP A 175 -20.14 -22.58 -14.98
CA TRP A 175 -18.77 -22.27 -14.63
C TRP A 175 -18.34 -20.89 -15.10
N THR A 176 -17.62 -20.17 -14.24
CA THR A 176 -16.91 -18.95 -14.60
C THR A 176 -15.46 -19.05 -14.19
N VAL A 177 -14.57 -18.55 -15.01
CA VAL A 177 -13.13 -18.50 -14.79
C VAL A 177 -12.66 -17.06 -15.02
N ALA A 178 -11.92 -16.52 -14.05
CA ALA A 178 -11.11 -15.33 -14.24
C ALA A 178 -9.67 -15.67 -13.85
N SER A 179 -8.73 -15.51 -14.77
CA SER A 179 -7.33 -15.84 -14.56
C SER A 179 -6.42 -14.76 -15.08
N GLY A 180 -5.26 -14.60 -14.46
CA GLY A 180 -4.27 -13.61 -14.86
C GLY A 180 -2.86 -14.08 -14.59
N LEU A 181 -1.93 -13.69 -15.46
CA LEU A 181 -0.51 -13.91 -15.35
C LEU A 181 0.20 -12.57 -15.52
N ARG A 182 1.21 -12.29 -14.69
CA ARG A 182 2.04 -11.10 -14.81
C ARG A 182 3.50 -11.44 -14.68
N TYR A 183 4.29 -10.70 -15.43
CA TYR A 183 5.74 -10.60 -15.27
C TYR A 183 6.12 -9.13 -15.22
N ARG A 184 6.94 -8.74 -14.24
CA ARG A 184 7.42 -7.37 -14.09
C ARG A 184 8.91 -7.33 -13.81
N ASN A 185 9.59 -6.47 -14.54
CA ASN A 185 10.98 -6.14 -14.31
C ASN A 185 11.11 -4.64 -14.06
N ASN A 186 11.28 -4.27 -12.80
CA ASN A 186 11.36 -2.86 -12.38
C ASN A 186 12.78 -2.28 -12.53
N ALA A 187 13.75 -2.98 -13.18
CA ALA A 187 15.12 -2.48 -13.32
C ALA A 187 15.16 -1.08 -13.93
N LEU A 188 14.33 -0.80 -14.93
CA LEU A 188 14.25 0.52 -15.57
C LEU A 188 13.85 1.63 -14.56
N LEU A 189 12.89 1.35 -13.68
CA LEU A 189 12.45 2.29 -12.64
C LEU A 189 13.49 2.45 -11.55
N LEU A 190 14.09 1.34 -11.09
CA LEU A 190 15.08 1.33 -10.03
C LEU A 190 16.37 2.02 -10.46
N ASN A 191 16.83 1.78 -11.70
CA ASN A 191 18.00 2.45 -12.25
C ASN A 191 17.76 3.94 -12.55
N ALA A 192 16.52 4.39 -12.56
CA ALA A 192 16.18 5.82 -12.63
C ALA A 192 16.20 6.52 -11.27
N THR A 193 16.47 5.81 -10.17
CA THR A 193 16.67 6.42 -8.85
C THR A 193 18.07 7.01 -8.73
N ASP A 194 18.24 7.96 -7.78
CA ASP A 194 19.55 8.54 -7.48
C ASP A 194 20.48 7.55 -6.78
N ILE A 195 19.93 6.47 -6.21
CA ILE A 195 20.69 5.36 -5.62
C ILE A 195 21.23 4.53 -6.75
N GLN A 196 22.50 4.75 -7.11
CA GLN A 196 23.16 4.01 -8.15
C GLN A 196 23.44 2.57 -7.68
N SER A 197 22.80 1.62 -8.37
CA SER A 197 22.99 0.18 -8.14
C SER A 197 22.62 -0.57 -9.41
N ASP A 198 23.23 -1.71 -9.62
CA ASP A 198 22.78 -2.63 -10.65
C ASP A 198 21.65 -3.49 -10.07
N TYR A 199 20.43 -3.26 -10.53
CA TYR A 199 19.23 -3.94 -10.08
C TYR A 199 18.83 -5.06 -11.03
N PHE A 200 18.58 -6.25 -10.49
CA PHE A 200 18.11 -7.43 -11.23
C PHE A 200 16.82 -7.97 -10.61
N PRO A 201 15.69 -7.23 -10.72
CA PRO A 201 14.41 -7.69 -10.22
C PRO A 201 13.77 -8.71 -11.16
N VAL A 202 13.18 -9.74 -10.58
CA VAL A 202 12.33 -10.72 -11.26
C VAL A 202 11.06 -10.86 -10.42
N ASN A 203 9.93 -10.43 -10.97
CA ASN A 203 8.64 -10.56 -10.31
C ASN A 203 7.69 -11.26 -11.29
N ALA A 204 7.09 -12.37 -10.85
CA ALA A 204 6.10 -13.10 -11.63
C ALA A 204 4.98 -13.56 -10.70
N ASP A 205 3.74 -13.46 -11.16
CA ASP A 205 2.61 -14.03 -10.45
C ASP A 205 1.56 -14.61 -11.39
N GLY A 206 0.76 -15.53 -10.83
CA GLY A 206 -0.39 -16.12 -11.50
C GLY A 206 -1.57 -16.21 -10.54
N GLN A 207 -2.76 -15.94 -11.05
CA GLN A 207 -4.01 -15.97 -10.31
C GLN A 207 -5.10 -16.71 -11.08
N VAL A 208 -5.94 -17.43 -10.35
CA VAL A 208 -7.13 -18.09 -10.91
C VAL A 208 -8.27 -17.95 -9.91
N LEU A 209 -9.38 -17.40 -10.37
CA LEU A 209 -10.67 -17.41 -9.70
C LEU A 209 -11.59 -18.32 -10.50
N LEU A 210 -11.97 -19.45 -9.94
CA LEU A 210 -12.92 -20.40 -10.51
C LEU A 210 -14.20 -20.34 -9.69
N SER A 211 -15.34 -20.23 -10.36
CA SER A 211 -16.63 -20.30 -9.66
C SER A 211 -17.60 -21.21 -10.39
N ARG A 212 -18.44 -21.90 -9.63
CA ARG A 212 -19.53 -22.72 -10.13
C ARG A 212 -20.84 -22.35 -9.45
N MET A 213 -21.85 -22.06 -10.25
CA MET A 213 -23.22 -21.88 -9.79
C MET A 213 -23.95 -23.24 -9.76
N PHE A 214 -24.76 -23.45 -8.73
CA PHE A 214 -25.65 -24.60 -8.57
C PHE A 214 -27.07 -24.07 -8.46
N GLY A 215 -28.03 -24.73 -9.11
CA GLY A 215 -29.45 -24.35 -9.18
C GLY A 215 -29.88 -24.06 -10.62
N ASN A 216 -31.18 -24.08 -10.88
CA ASN A 216 -31.75 -23.76 -12.20
C ASN A 216 -32.00 -22.27 -12.31
N GLU A 217 -31.74 -21.67 -13.48
CA GLU A 217 -31.96 -20.25 -13.77
C GLU A 217 -33.45 -19.84 -13.68
N GLU A 218 -34.37 -20.78 -13.75
CA GLU A 218 -35.83 -20.56 -13.80
C GLU A 218 -36.57 -20.83 -12.48
N GLY A 219 -35.86 -21.27 -11.42
CA GLY A 219 -36.49 -21.67 -10.15
C GLY A 219 -36.24 -20.70 -9.01
N ASP A 220 -37.27 -20.34 -8.34
CA ASP A 220 -37.36 -19.31 -7.29
C ASP A 220 -36.52 -19.56 -6.02
N TYR A 221 -35.89 -20.74 -5.85
CA TYR A 221 -35.31 -21.13 -4.56
C TYR A 221 -34.03 -21.97 -4.71
N GLY A 222 -32.96 -21.52 -4.05
CA GLY A 222 -31.80 -22.35 -3.74
C GLY A 222 -30.62 -22.24 -4.68
N HIS A 223 -30.16 -21.03 -4.98
CA HIS A 223 -28.87 -20.86 -5.66
C HIS A 223 -27.72 -21.01 -4.69
N ALA A 224 -26.74 -21.84 -5.06
CA ALA A 224 -25.49 -21.95 -4.34
C ALA A 224 -24.32 -21.63 -5.29
N ARG A 225 -23.26 -21.03 -4.77
CA ARG A 225 -22.03 -20.76 -5.50
C ARG A 225 -20.85 -21.35 -4.73
N LEU A 226 -20.02 -22.09 -5.43
CA LEU A 226 -18.71 -22.52 -4.94
C LEU A 226 -17.64 -21.73 -5.70
N GLU A 227 -16.74 -21.12 -4.96
CA GLU A 227 -15.65 -20.33 -5.48
C GLU A 227 -14.32 -20.90 -4.99
N PHE A 228 -13.33 -20.89 -5.87
CA PHE A 228 -11.95 -21.24 -5.55
C PHE A 228 -11.05 -20.13 -6.09
N PHE A 229 -10.19 -19.59 -5.24
CA PHE A 229 -9.20 -18.59 -5.61
C PHE A 229 -7.81 -19.11 -5.27
N ALA A 230 -6.90 -19.02 -6.24
CA ALA A 230 -5.50 -19.36 -6.07
C ALA A 230 -4.63 -18.22 -6.59
N HIS A 231 -3.59 -17.90 -5.83
CA HIS A 231 -2.54 -16.95 -6.22
C HIS A 231 -1.18 -17.52 -5.86
N PHE A 232 -0.24 -17.40 -6.79
CA PHE A 232 1.16 -17.80 -6.64
C PHE A 232 2.03 -16.66 -7.13
N ALA A 233 3.00 -16.24 -6.32
CA ALA A 233 3.95 -15.20 -6.70
C ALA A 233 5.37 -15.59 -6.35
N HIS A 234 6.29 -15.26 -7.25
CA HIS A 234 7.72 -15.40 -7.12
C HIS A 234 8.38 -14.04 -7.32
N ASN A 235 9.05 -13.54 -6.29
CA ASN A 235 9.68 -12.23 -6.32
C ASN A 235 11.13 -12.35 -5.87
N ARG A 236 12.05 -11.89 -6.69
CA ARG A 236 13.48 -11.83 -6.38
C ARG A 236 14.05 -10.50 -6.81
N MET A 237 14.92 -9.97 -5.99
CA MET A 237 15.74 -8.82 -6.28
C MET A 237 17.18 -9.09 -5.90
N ASN A 238 18.08 -8.99 -6.86
CA ASN A 238 19.50 -8.89 -6.60
C ASN A 238 19.92 -7.45 -6.87
N GLN A 239 20.77 -6.92 -6.00
CA GLN A 239 21.28 -5.56 -6.09
C GLN A 239 22.77 -5.58 -5.85
N ILE A 240 23.51 -4.90 -6.72
CA ILE A 240 24.95 -4.65 -6.56
C ILE A 240 25.11 -3.15 -6.40
N PRO A 241 25.35 -2.64 -5.17
CA PRO A 241 25.54 -1.22 -4.96
C PRO A 241 26.70 -0.68 -5.80
N GLN A 242 26.47 0.47 -6.46
CA GLN A 242 27.48 1.19 -7.23
C GLN A 242 28.02 2.36 -6.44
N ASN A 243 29.24 2.77 -6.76
CA ASN A 243 29.81 3.99 -6.21
C ASN A 243 28.93 5.18 -6.53
N ARG A 244 28.70 6.02 -5.54
CA ARG A 244 27.83 7.20 -5.73
C ARG A 244 28.44 8.47 -5.20
N GLN A 245 28.01 9.57 -5.79
CA GLN A 245 28.30 10.91 -5.35
C GLN A 245 27.01 11.67 -5.15
N THR A 246 26.77 12.20 -3.97
CA THR A 246 25.58 13.00 -3.65
C THR A 246 26.00 14.38 -3.22
N ASN A 247 25.56 15.42 -3.96
CA ASN A 247 25.73 16.81 -3.57
C ASN A 247 24.48 17.27 -2.79
N PHE A 248 24.69 17.92 -1.65
CA PHE A 248 23.63 18.41 -0.77
C PHE A 248 24.10 19.63 0.02
N GLY A 249 23.23 20.18 0.88
CA GLY A 249 23.56 21.37 1.66
C GLY A 249 22.90 22.62 1.12
N SER A 250 23.51 23.78 1.39
CA SER A 250 23.02 25.10 0.99
C SER A 250 24.06 25.86 0.16
N LEU A 251 23.70 27.03 -0.33
CA LEU A 251 24.68 27.95 -1.00
C LEU A 251 25.79 28.44 -0.03
N GLN A 252 25.53 28.35 1.28
CA GLN A 252 26.52 28.76 2.29
C GLN A 252 27.43 27.62 2.70
N GLU A 253 26.94 26.38 2.61
CA GLU A 253 27.67 25.17 2.96
C GLU A 253 27.33 24.08 1.95
N ALA A 254 28.12 23.98 0.89
CA ALA A 254 27.97 22.99 -0.16
C ALA A 254 28.76 21.73 0.19
N LEU A 255 28.10 20.59 0.27
CA LEU A 255 28.69 19.33 0.68
C LEU A 255 28.58 18.26 -0.41
N ARG A 256 29.57 17.37 -0.46
CA ARG A 256 29.62 16.22 -1.36
C ARG A 256 29.96 14.97 -0.58
N LEU A 257 29.04 14.01 -0.59
CA LEU A 257 29.27 12.67 -0.08
C LEU A 257 29.67 11.74 -1.24
N ASN A 258 30.86 11.18 -1.18
CA ASN A 258 31.26 10.07 -2.04
C ASN A 258 31.17 8.77 -1.24
N VAL A 259 30.51 7.74 -1.77
CA VAL A 259 30.43 6.40 -1.16
C VAL A 259 30.94 5.39 -2.19
N TYR A 260 31.86 4.55 -1.75
CA TYR A 260 32.44 3.46 -2.54
C TYR A 260 31.94 2.16 -1.93
N PHE A 261 31.21 1.38 -2.72
CA PHE A 261 30.61 0.13 -2.28
C PHE A 261 31.30 -1.08 -2.90
N ASP A 262 31.36 -2.17 -2.14
CA ASP A 262 31.61 -3.51 -2.62
C ASP A 262 30.65 -4.49 -1.95
N GLY A 263 30.24 -5.52 -2.68
CA GLY A 263 29.33 -6.52 -2.18
C GLY A 263 28.01 -6.61 -2.93
N LYS A 264 27.03 -7.27 -2.31
CA LYS A 264 25.71 -7.53 -2.91
C LYS A 264 24.61 -7.64 -1.88
N GLU A 265 23.40 -7.33 -2.32
CA GLU A 265 22.17 -7.61 -1.60
C GLU A 265 21.27 -8.53 -2.42
N GLN A 266 20.62 -9.47 -1.75
CA GLN A 266 19.61 -10.34 -2.33
C GLN A 266 18.39 -10.33 -1.43
N PHE A 267 17.24 -10.16 -2.03
CA PHE A 267 15.96 -10.28 -1.37
C PHE A 267 15.04 -11.11 -2.23
N GLY A 268 14.27 -11.99 -1.62
CA GLY A 268 13.27 -12.77 -2.33
C GLY A 268 12.16 -13.24 -1.42
N TYR A 269 10.99 -13.42 -2.00
CA TYR A 269 9.89 -14.10 -1.35
C TYR A 269 9.04 -14.85 -2.36
N ASP A 270 8.53 -16.00 -1.92
CA ASP A 270 7.56 -16.81 -2.64
C ASP A 270 6.27 -16.82 -1.83
N THR A 271 5.15 -16.47 -2.45
CA THR A 271 3.86 -16.49 -1.77
C THR A 271 2.89 -17.42 -2.46
N GLN A 272 2.08 -18.12 -1.67
CA GLN A 272 0.98 -18.97 -2.10
C GLN A 272 -0.25 -18.58 -1.31
N PHE A 273 -1.34 -18.32 -1.99
CA PHE A 273 -2.63 -18.06 -1.36
C PHE A 273 -3.69 -18.91 -2.02
N LEU A 274 -4.34 -19.74 -1.21
CA LEU A 274 -5.43 -20.60 -1.64
C LEU A 274 -6.67 -20.27 -0.82
N ALA A 275 -7.80 -20.12 -1.47
CA ALA A 275 -9.06 -19.83 -0.80
C ALA A 275 -10.23 -20.55 -1.46
N THR A 276 -11.19 -20.97 -0.64
CA THR A 276 -12.46 -21.52 -1.11
C THR A 276 -13.60 -20.87 -0.37
N LYS A 277 -14.73 -20.68 -1.06
CA LYS A 277 -15.93 -20.07 -0.49
C LYS A 277 -17.17 -20.74 -1.06
N TYR A 278 -18.05 -21.17 -0.18
CA TYR A 278 -19.34 -21.71 -0.53
C TYR A 278 -20.43 -20.76 -0.02
N THR A 279 -21.23 -20.24 -0.93
CA THR A 279 -22.31 -19.30 -0.66
C THR A 279 -23.63 -19.92 -1.03
N THR A 280 -24.61 -19.89 -0.14
CA THR A 280 -25.99 -20.29 -0.40
C THR A 280 -26.93 -19.13 -0.21
N ILE A 281 -27.88 -18.99 -1.13
CA ILE A 281 -28.96 -18.01 -1.06
C ILE A 281 -30.25 -18.75 -0.76
N THR A 282 -30.90 -18.43 0.36
CA THR A 282 -32.16 -19.06 0.75
C THR A 282 -33.32 -18.14 0.37
N GLY A 283 -34.14 -18.59 -0.56
CA GLY A 283 -35.21 -17.81 -1.21
C GLY A 283 -36.58 -17.87 -0.54
N ILE A 284 -36.68 -17.95 0.79
CA ILE A 284 -37.99 -17.83 1.48
C ILE A 284 -38.22 -16.36 1.86
N ALA A 285 -39.47 -15.92 1.96
CA ALA A 285 -39.85 -14.57 2.36
C ALA A 285 -39.00 -14.10 3.57
N GLY A 286 -38.06 -13.16 3.31
CA GLY A 286 -37.00 -12.81 4.23
C GLY A 286 -35.64 -13.40 3.87
N GLY A 287 -35.32 -13.57 2.59
CA GLY A 287 -34.12 -14.23 2.06
C GLY A 287 -32.84 -14.07 2.88
N GLY A 288 -31.98 -15.10 2.91
CA GLY A 288 -30.72 -15.06 3.64
C GLY A 288 -29.54 -15.50 2.76
N VAL A 289 -28.37 -15.01 3.06
CA VAL A 289 -27.10 -15.43 2.42
C VAL A 289 -26.19 -16.03 3.47
N ARG A 290 -25.78 -17.29 3.26
CA ARG A 290 -24.82 -17.99 4.10
C ARG A 290 -23.53 -18.20 3.33
N THR A 291 -22.42 -17.97 3.99
CA THR A 291 -21.10 -18.14 3.39
C THR A 291 -20.19 -18.89 4.33
N PHE A 292 -19.60 -19.97 3.84
CA PHE A 292 -18.49 -20.66 4.45
C PHE A 292 -17.24 -20.43 3.63
N SER A 293 -16.14 -20.05 4.26
CA SER A 293 -14.87 -19.88 3.54
C SER A 293 -13.69 -20.41 4.36
N ALA A 294 -12.71 -20.93 3.64
CA ALA A 294 -11.42 -21.30 4.17
C ALA A 294 -10.32 -20.69 3.33
N THR A 295 -9.27 -20.16 3.98
CA THR A 295 -8.11 -19.58 3.29
C THR A 295 -6.82 -20.10 3.91
N GLY A 296 -5.80 -20.29 3.08
CA GLY A 296 -4.44 -20.59 3.47
C GLY A 296 -3.46 -19.64 2.77
N PHE A 297 -2.62 -18.98 3.53
CA PHE A 297 -1.52 -18.16 3.05
C PHE A 297 -0.20 -18.75 3.53
N HIS A 298 0.74 -18.89 2.62
CA HIS A 298 2.11 -19.31 2.91
C HIS A 298 3.08 -18.34 2.24
N THR A 299 4.13 -17.94 2.95
CA THR A 299 5.22 -17.15 2.40
C THR A 299 6.56 -17.64 2.92
N THR A 300 7.52 -17.79 2.02
CA THR A 300 8.94 -17.98 2.35
C THR A 300 9.71 -16.75 1.93
N GLU A 301 10.47 -16.17 2.86
CA GLU A 301 11.16 -14.90 2.64
C GLU A 301 12.63 -15.02 3.00
N VAL A 302 13.50 -14.47 2.15
CA VAL A 302 14.96 -14.51 2.30
C VAL A 302 15.52 -13.12 2.13
N GLU A 303 16.33 -12.67 3.08
CA GLU A 303 17.11 -11.44 2.98
C GLU A 303 18.59 -11.75 3.24
N ILE A 304 19.43 -11.49 2.25
CA ILE A 304 20.87 -11.69 2.29
C ILE A 304 21.52 -10.36 1.93
N THR A 305 22.34 -9.83 2.84
CA THR A 305 23.15 -8.63 2.59
C THR A 305 24.58 -8.95 2.96
N ASP A 306 25.50 -8.54 2.11
CA ASP A 306 26.95 -8.61 2.34
C ASP A 306 27.54 -7.41 1.60
N VAL A 307 27.59 -6.26 2.27
CA VAL A 307 27.96 -4.98 1.68
C VAL A 307 28.95 -4.29 2.59
N ILE A 308 30.06 -3.84 2.02
CA ILE A 308 30.98 -2.89 2.64
C ILE A 308 30.90 -1.55 1.92
N GLY A 309 30.86 -0.47 2.68
CA GLY A 309 30.83 0.89 2.16
C GLY A 309 31.97 1.72 2.77
N TYR A 310 32.69 2.43 1.91
CA TYR A 310 33.66 3.46 2.31
C TYR A 310 33.10 4.81 1.89
N TYR A 311 33.05 5.77 2.80
CA TYR A 311 32.54 7.09 2.45
C TYR A 311 33.52 8.21 2.81
N ARG A 312 33.38 9.30 2.05
CA ARG A 312 34.11 10.55 2.25
C ARG A 312 33.14 11.72 2.11
N LEU A 313 32.99 12.47 3.17
CA LEU A 313 32.22 13.71 3.20
C LEU A 313 33.16 14.89 2.95
N ASN A 314 32.90 15.68 1.93
CA ASN A 314 33.72 16.81 1.51
C ASN A 314 32.91 18.10 1.55
N GLU A 315 33.56 19.20 1.91
CA GLU A 315 33.06 20.57 1.69
C GLU A 315 33.58 21.07 0.35
N LEU A 316 32.70 21.72 -0.38
CA LEU A 316 33.03 22.27 -1.71
C LEU A 316 33.19 23.77 -1.63
N ASN A 317 34.05 24.30 -2.49
CA ASN A 317 34.11 25.74 -2.75
C ASN A 317 32.77 26.20 -3.35
N ASN A 318 32.09 27.11 -2.67
CA ASN A 318 30.79 27.65 -3.04
C ASN A 318 30.88 29.11 -3.55
N ASP A 319 32.09 29.66 -3.71
CA ASP A 319 32.30 30.98 -4.29
C ASP A 319 32.11 30.91 -5.82
N LEU A 320 30.97 31.43 -6.29
CA LEU A 320 30.61 31.53 -7.71
C LEU A 320 31.60 32.33 -8.56
N GLY A 321 32.43 33.17 -7.93
CA GLY A 321 33.45 33.98 -8.60
C GLY A 321 34.83 33.32 -8.64
N SER A 322 35.02 32.17 -8.01
CA SER A 322 36.29 31.45 -7.96
C SER A 322 36.45 30.51 -9.14
N ASP A 323 37.66 30.41 -9.68
CA ASP A 323 38.04 29.42 -10.69
C ASP A 323 37.93 27.99 -10.13
N ASP A 324 38.03 27.83 -8.80
CA ASP A 324 37.91 26.54 -8.08
C ASP A 324 36.47 26.24 -7.61
N PHE A 325 35.46 26.88 -8.20
CA PHE A 325 34.05 26.61 -7.82
C PHE A 325 33.68 25.15 -7.98
N GLY A 326 33.18 24.54 -6.89
CA GLY A 326 32.79 23.12 -6.84
C GLY A 326 33.95 22.14 -6.56
N GLU A 327 35.19 22.64 -6.40
CA GLU A 327 36.32 21.83 -5.95
C GLU A 327 36.29 21.61 -4.44
N ILE A 328 36.97 20.55 -3.98
CA ILE A 328 37.00 20.16 -2.57
C ILE A 328 37.92 21.10 -1.79
N THR A 329 37.36 21.80 -0.81
CA THR A 329 38.12 22.69 0.09
C THR A 329 38.53 21.95 1.38
N LEU A 330 37.69 21.10 1.91
CA LEU A 330 37.93 20.42 3.18
C LEU A 330 37.27 19.03 3.19
N VAL A 331 37.96 18.04 3.82
CA VAL A 331 37.40 16.74 4.13
C VAL A 331 36.76 16.81 5.51
N ARG A 332 35.44 16.70 5.57
CA ARG A 332 34.63 16.78 6.78
C ARG A 332 34.46 15.43 7.50
N GLY A 333 34.58 14.32 6.77
CA GLY A 333 34.39 13.01 7.34
C GLY A 333 34.89 11.89 6.42
N VAL A 334 35.41 10.84 7.04
CA VAL A 334 35.81 9.60 6.37
C VAL A 334 35.37 8.45 7.25
N GLY A 335 34.85 7.39 6.67
CA GLY A 335 34.50 6.20 7.44
C GLY A 335 34.19 5.00 6.57
N ALA A 336 33.99 3.89 7.24
CA ALA A 336 33.62 2.63 6.62
C ALA A 336 32.57 1.91 7.46
N PHE A 337 31.72 1.15 6.80
CA PHE A 337 30.76 0.27 7.44
C PHE A 337 30.65 -1.04 6.68
N GLN A 338 30.27 -2.10 7.37
CA GLN A 338 29.95 -3.38 6.75
C GLN A 338 28.65 -3.93 7.33
N ASP A 339 27.71 -4.15 6.44
CA ASP A 339 26.41 -4.75 6.72
C ASP A 339 26.40 -6.22 6.32
N PHE A 340 25.98 -7.08 7.24
CA PHE A 340 25.80 -8.49 7.00
C PHE A 340 24.41 -8.95 7.49
N ARG A 341 23.65 -9.62 6.62
CA ARG A 341 22.32 -10.17 6.95
C ARG A 341 22.13 -11.54 6.32
N ARG A 342 21.54 -12.44 7.10
CA ARG A 342 21.12 -13.78 6.68
C ARG A 342 19.80 -14.10 7.36
N ASN A 343 18.73 -13.46 6.89
CA ASN A 343 17.39 -13.60 7.43
C ASN A 343 16.59 -14.58 6.58
N PHE A 344 15.86 -15.45 7.23
CA PHE A 344 14.96 -16.40 6.61
C PHE A 344 13.66 -16.45 7.42
N LEU A 345 12.52 -16.28 6.77
CA LEU A 345 11.22 -16.36 7.38
C LEU A 345 10.34 -17.32 6.59
N ASP A 346 9.63 -18.19 7.30
CA ASP A 346 8.62 -19.12 6.75
C ASP A 346 7.35 -18.97 7.57
N ALA A 347 6.23 -18.59 6.93
CA ALA A 347 5.00 -18.26 7.62
C ALA A 347 3.78 -18.89 6.95
N TYR A 348 2.95 -19.51 7.77
CA TYR A 348 1.66 -20.09 7.41
C TYR A 348 0.56 -19.38 8.19
N ILE A 349 -0.48 -18.91 7.49
CA ILE A 349 -1.69 -18.36 8.09
C ILE A 349 -2.90 -19.05 7.48
N GLY A 350 -3.72 -19.66 8.32
CA GLY A 350 -4.95 -20.34 7.92
C GLY A 350 -6.18 -19.72 8.57
N ASN A 351 -7.27 -19.54 7.82
CA ASN A 351 -8.54 -19.03 8.32
C ASN A 351 -9.69 -19.94 7.94
N ILE A 352 -10.63 -20.12 8.86
CA ILE A 352 -11.97 -20.68 8.60
C ILE A 352 -12.99 -19.65 9.06
N LYS A 353 -13.90 -19.26 8.16
CA LYS A 353 -14.88 -18.19 8.39
C LYS A 353 -16.28 -18.66 8.03
N TYR A 354 -17.21 -18.36 8.90
CA TYR A 354 -18.65 -18.44 8.67
C TYR A 354 -19.24 -17.04 8.69
N ASN A 355 -20.14 -16.72 7.77
CA ASN A 355 -20.90 -15.48 7.75
C ASN A 355 -22.32 -15.76 7.26
N GLU A 356 -23.32 -15.19 7.93
CA GLU A 356 -24.72 -15.28 7.56
C GLU A 356 -25.35 -13.89 7.62
N THR A 357 -26.14 -13.57 6.61
CA THR A 357 -27.00 -12.38 6.58
C THR A 357 -28.43 -12.86 6.39
N ILE A 358 -29.32 -12.45 7.28
CA ILE A 358 -30.76 -12.74 7.23
C ILE A 358 -31.49 -11.42 7.02
N SER A 359 -32.24 -11.33 5.93
CA SER A 359 -33.03 -10.15 5.60
C SER A 359 -34.42 -10.25 6.20
N PHE A 360 -34.78 -9.27 7.01
CA PHE A 360 -36.13 -9.05 7.53
C PHE A 360 -36.77 -7.88 6.77
N ASN A 361 -38.07 -7.70 6.89
CA ASN A 361 -38.79 -6.66 6.15
C ASN A 361 -38.18 -5.23 6.32
N ASN A 362 -37.63 -4.92 7.51
CA ASN A 362 -37.18 -3.57 7.85
C ASN A 362 -35.69 -3.49 8.15
N PHE A 363 -34.98 -4.59 8.25
CA PHE A 363 -33.55 -4.62 8.55
C PHE A 363 -32.91 -5.94 8.13
N ASP A 364 -31.60 -5.90 7.94
CA ASP A 364 -30.77 -7.06 7.76
C ASP A 364 -29.96 -7.32 9.02
N LEU A 365 -29.90 -8.58 9.43
CA LEU A 365 -29.05 -9.07 10.51
C LEU A 365 -27.92 -9.87 9.90
N SER A 366 -26.68 -9.40 10.04
CA SER A 366 -25.48 -10.11 9.61
C SER A 366 -24.67 -10.53 10.82
N PHE A 367 -24.24 -11.78 10.89
CA PHE A 367 -23.37 -12.27 11.94
C PHE A 367 -22.39 -13.32 11.40
N GLY A 368 -21.32 -13.53 12.13
CA GLY A 368 -20.32 -14.51 11.72
C GLY A 368 -19.23 -14.75 12.74
N ALA A 369 -18.41 -15.71 12.42
CA ALA A 369 -17.24 -16.08 13.21
C ALA A 369 -16.07 -16.47 12.31
N LEU A 370 -14.86 -16.29 12.82
CA LEU A 370 -13.62 -16.67 12.15
C LEU A 370 -12.63 -17.22 13.18
N VAL A 371 -11.97 -18.30 12.80
CA VAL A 371 -10.81 -18.83 13.53
C VAL A 371 -9.60 -18.75 12.62
N GLN A 372 -8.52 -18.17 13.13
CA GLN A 372 -7.24 -17.97 12.45
C GLN A 372 -6.13 -18.69 13.21
N GLY A 373 -5.37 -19.51 12.50
CA GLY A 373 -4.13 -20.12 13.00
C GLY A 373 -2.92 -19.52 12.30
N GLU A 374 -1.86 -19.27 13.03
CA GLU A 374 -0.59 -18.74 12.54
C GLU A 374 0.55 -19.65 13.00
N ASN A 375 1.46 -19.97 12.09
CA ASN A 375 2.71 -20.65 12.41
C ASN A 375 3.84 -19.96 11.64
N ILE A 376 4.74 -19.32 12.37
CA ILE A 376 5.81 -18.50 11.79
C ILE A 376 7.14 -18.96 12.38
N TYR A 377 8.05 -19.31 11.49
CA TYR A 377 9.44 -19.59 11.78
C TYR A 377 10.32 -18.48 11.25
N ASP A 378 11.11 -17.86 12.10
CA ASP A 378 12.00 -16.75 11.74
C ASP A 378 13.40 -17.01 12.26
N ARG A 379 14.35 -17.04 11.33
CA ARG A 379 15.78 -17.08 11.63
C ARG A 379 16.38 -15.74 11.24
N TYR A 380 16.77 -14.98 12.24
CA TYR A 380 17.25 -13.62 12.13
C TYR A 380 18.72 -13.57 12.53
N LYS A 381 19.61 -13.23 11.58
CA LYS A 381 21.04 -13.08 11.82
C LYS A 381 21.55 -11.85 11.09
N GLU A 382 21.85 -10.82 11.87
CA GLU A 382 22.41 -9.57 11.35
C GLU A 382 23.59 -9.16 12.20
N TRP A 383 24.57 -8.54 11.58
CA TRP A 383 25.61 -7.80 12.28
C TRP A 383 26.08 -6.64 11.41
N GLU A 384 26.54 -5.60 12.08
CA GLU A 384 27.10 -4.41 11.49
C GLU A 384 28.46 -4.14 12.10
N ARG A 385 29.42 -3.84 11.26
CA ARG A 385 30.74 -3.34 11.66
C ARG A 385 30.90 -1.93 11.18
N ILE A 386 31.57 -1.12 11.98
CA ILE A 386 31.86 0.27 11.70
C ILE A 386 33.33 0.57 11.90
N ASP A 387 33.76 1.69 11.31
CA ASP A 387 35.10 2.20 11.50
C ASP A 387 35.29 2.64 12.97
N SER A 388 36.23 2.02 13.65
CA SER A 388 36.61 2.33 15.03
C SER A 388 37.36 3.65 15.18
N ALA A 389 37.84 4.25 14.09
CA ALA A 389 38.46 5.58 14.12
C ALA A 389 37.49 6.68 14.56
N GLY A 390 36.18 6.39 14.58
CA GLY A 390 35.16 7.27 15.17
C GLY A 390 34.93 8.54 14.35
N TYR A 391 35.42 8.63 13.13
CA TYR A 391 35.29 9.81 12.31
C TYR A 391 33.90 10.03 11.76
N SER A 392 33.06 9.03 11.76
CA SER A 392 31.80 9.07 11.04
C SER A 392 30.60 8.57 11.84
N ILE A 393 30.84 7.78 12.85
CA ILE A 393 29.76 7.17 13.65
C ILE A 393 30.03 7.44 15.12
N PRO A 394 29.01 7.80 15.94
CA PRO A 394 29.20 8.04 17.37
C PRO A 394 29.78 6.77 17.98
N TYR A 395 30.97 6.89 18.47
CA TYR A 395 31.63 5.81 19.18
C TYR A 395 31.07 5.71 20.59
N THR A 396 30.46 4.59 20.93
CA THR A 396 29.91 4.37 22.27
C THR A 396 31.01 3.81 23.18
N GLY A 397 31.43 4.60 24.13
CA GLY A 397 32.12 4.16 25.34
C GLY A 397 33.63 4.31 25.34
N SER A 398 34.39 3.65 24.47
CA SER A 398 35.82 3.57 24.65
C SER A 398 36.62 4.82 24.19
N ALA A 399 36.11 5.60 23.25
CA ALA A 399 36.77 6.84 22.83
C ALA A 399 36.66 7.92 23.92
N LEU A 400 35.53 7.99 24.57
CA LEU A 400 35.31 8.91 25.71
C LEU A 400 36.17 8.50 26.90
N ASP A 401 36.26 7.20 27.18
CA ASP A 401 37.15 6.64 28.22
C ASP A 401 38.64 6.90 27.94
N SER A 402 39.01 6.92 26.66
CA SER A 402 40.38 7.21 26.24
C SER A 402 40.76 8.68 26.36
N VAL A 403 39.81 9.57 26.03
CA VAL A 403 40.00 11.01 26.24
C VAL A 403 40.00 11.34 27.73
N ILE A 404 39.15 10.73 28.54
CA ILE A 404 39.10 10.90 29.97
C ILE A 404 40.35 10.30 30.66
N SER A 405 40.84 9.16 30.18
CA SER A 405 42.01 8.49 30.75
C SER A 405 43.36 9.04 30.26
N GLY A 406 43.36 10.00 29.32
CA GLY A 406 44.59 10.60 28.78
C GLY A 406 45.38 9.66 27.88
N ARG A 407 44.81 8.55 27.45
CA ARG A 407 45.44 7.63 26.48
C ARG A 407 45.17 8.13 25.08
N LEU A 408 46.20 8.62 24.41
CA LEU A 408 46.17 8.85 22.97
C LEU A 408 45.99 7.51 22.26
N TYR A 409 45.01 7.40 21.40
CA TYR A 409 44.95 6.30 20.43
C TYR A 409 46.22 6.36 19.55
N SER A 410 47.10 5.45 19.73
CA SER A 410 48.35 5.43 19.00
C SER A 410 48.27 4.67 17.67
N THR A 411 47.14 4.07 17.33
CA THR A 411 46.98 3.38 16.07
C THR A 411 45.61 3.69 15.48
N PRO A 412 45.52 4.10 14.19
CA PRO A 412 44.29 4.03 13.44
C PRO A 412 43.75 2.60 13.57
N ALA A 413 42.50 2.47 13.85
CA ALA A 413 41.88 1.19 14.11
C ALA A 413 42.35 0.09 13.14
N GLU A 414 42.76 -1.02 13.70
CA GLU A 414 43.18 -2.21 12.95
C GLU A 414 41.96 -2.92 12.29
N GLY A 415 40.96 -2.22 11.85
CA GLY A 415 39.81 -2.75 11.15
C GLY A 415 38.46 -2.22 11.61
N LEU A 416 37.38 -2.75 11.05
CA LEU A 416 36.02 -2.45 11.43
C LEU A 416 35.63 -3.15 12.73
N GLU A 417 35.12 -2.41 13.69
CA GLU A 417 34.63 -2.95 14.97
C GLU A 417 33.16 -3.40 14.85
N LEU A 418 32.81 -4.44 15.63
CA LEU A 418 31.46 -4.92 15.73
C LEU A 418 30.60 -3.91 16.48
N TYR A 419 29.69 -3.23 15.75
CA TYR A 419 28.79 -2.22 16.27
C TYR A 419 27.49 -2.82 16.79
N SER A 420 26.89 -3.73 16.03
CA SER A 420 25.70 -4.46 16.40
C SER A 420 25.78 -5.91 15.98
N HIS A 421 25.17 -6.79 16.77
CA HIS A 421 25.04 -8.20 16.46
C HIS A 421 23.74 -8.74 17.00
N VAL A 422 22.99 -9.39 16.14
CA VAL A 422 21.77 -10.11 16.50
C VAL A 422 21.80 -11.49 15.86
N ALA A 423 21.53 -12.52 16.63
CA ALA A 423 21.35 -13.87 16.14
C ALA A 423 20.24 -14.55 16.95
N ALA A 424 19.09 -14.74 16.31
CA ALA A 424 17.93 -15.34 16.94
C ALA A 424 17.23 -16.32 16.00
N THR A 425 16.63 -17.35 16.57
CA THR A 425 15.70 -18.23 15.88
C THR A 425 14.44 -18.29 16.70
N GLN A 426 13.32 -17.91 16.11
CA GLN A 426 12.04 -17.79 16.77
C GLN A 426 11.00 -18.65 16.07
N THR A 427 10.08 -19.22 16.86
CA THR A 427 8.89 -19.88 16.33
C THR A 427 7.68 -19.33 17.06
N LEU A 428 6.71 -18.83 16.31
CA LEU A 428 5.45 -18.35 16.83
C LEU A 428 4.32 -19.24 16.35
N ILE A 429 3.58 -19.84 17.31
CA ILE A 429 2.30 -20.50 17.05
C ILE A 429 1.23 -19.70 17.78
N ASN A 430 0.23 -19.25 17.05
CA ASN A 430 -0.81 -18.39 17.60
C ASN A 430 -2.18 -18.78 17.03
N THR A 431 -3.21 -18.70 17.86
CA THR A 431 -4.60 -18.89 17.45
C THR A 431 -5.43 -17.68 17.87
N ARG A 432 -6.29 -17.23 16.97
CA ARG A 432 -7.21 -16.11 17.20
C ARG A 432 -8.61 -16.53 16.82
N ALA A 433 -9.59 -16.16 17.64
CA ALA A 433 -11.00 -16.32 17.31
C ALA A 433 -11.69 -14.97 17.28
N LYS A 434 -12.60 -14.81 16.34
CA LYS A 434 -13.31 -13.56 16.10
C LYS A 434 -14.78 -13.86 15.85
N ALA A 435 -15.66 -12.99 16.37
CA ALA A 435 -17.10 -13.05 16.09
C ALA A 435 -17.64 -11.63 15.89
N TRP A 436 -18.67 -11.51 15.10
CA TRP A 436 -19.32 -10.22 14.84
C TRP A 436 -20.81 -10.36 14.64
N MET A 437 -21.50 -9.27 14.97
CA MET A 437 -22.92 -9.10 14.67
C MET A 437 -23.13 -7.67 14.20
N ASN A 438 -23.98 -7.49 13.18
CA ASN A 438 -24.27 -6.22 12.57
C ASN A 438 -25.74 -6.17 12.15
N ILE A 439 -26.42 -5.07 12.45
CA ILE A 439 -27.78 -4.80 12.06
C ILE A 439 -27.76 -3.58 11.14
N SER A 440 -28.33 -3.69 9.96
CA SER A 440 -28.44 -2.58 9.01
C SER A 440 -29.87 -2.48 8.47
N GLY A 441 -30.29 -1.26 8.18
CA GLY A 441 -31.64 -1.02 7.65
C GLY A 441 -31.87 0.43 7.27
N ALA A 442 -33.08 0.68 6.77
CA ALA A 442 -33.54 2.01 6.43
C ALA A 442 -34.90 2.31 7.06
N ARG A 443 -35.10 3.56 7.45
CA ARG A 443 -36.37 4.04 7.96
C ARG A 443 -36.77 5.34 7.26
N MET A 444 -37.86 5.31 6.57
CA MET A 444 -38.47 6.51 5.98
C MET A 444 -39.15 7.36 7.07
N GLY A 445 -38.98 8.68 6.98
CA GLY A 445 -39.62 9.68 7.81
C GLY A 445 -40.04 10.87 6.97
N ASP A 446 -40.85 11.77 7.52
CA ASP A 446 -41.43 12.93 6.82
C ASP A 446 -40.42 13.92 6.22
N LYS A 447 -39.14 13.86 6.66
CA LYS A 447 -38.09 14.79 6.24
C LYS A 447 -36.97 14.10 5.42
N GLY A 448 -37.11 12.80 5.17
CA GLY A 448 -36.11 12.02 4.46
C GLY A 448 -35.90 10.63 5.03
N THR A 449 -34.99 9.90 4.43
CA THR A 449 -34.69 8.50 4.78
C THR A 449 -33.42 8.42 5.66
N TRP A 450 -33.56 7.73 6.79
CA TRP A 450 -32.46 7.35 7.66
C TRP A 450 -32.01 5.94 7.34
N HIS A 451 -30.72 5.78 7.02
CA HIS A 451 -30.06 4.47 6.97
C HIS A 451 -29.20 4.32 8.21
N TYR A 452 -29.20 3.14 8.78
CA TYR A 452 -28.39 2.81 9.95
C TYR A 452 -27.65 1.48 9.77
N ASN A 453 -26.46 1.42 10.35
CA ASN A 453 -25.65 0.21 10.44
C ASN A 453 -24.98 0.21 11.82
N VAL A 454 -25.38 -0.71 12.68
CA VAL A 454 -24.91 -0.81 14.06
C VAL A 454 -24.47 -2.23 14.33
N GLY A 455 -23.27 -2.39 14.88
CA GLY A 455 -22.74 -3.71 15.14
C GLY A 455 -21.64 -3.73 16.18
N ALA A 456 -21.23 -4.89 16.54
CA ALA A 456 -20.11 -5.15 17.42
C ALA A 456 -19.26 -6.30 16.93
N ARG A 457 -17.97 -6.22 17.17
CA ARG A 457 -17.00 -7.27 16.88
C ARG A 457 -16.28 -7.67 18.15
N MET A 458 -16.18 -8.96 18.39
CA MET A 458 -15.42 -9.54 19.50
C MET A 458 -14.19 -10.27 18.95
N GLN A 459 -13.08 -10.12 19.61
CA GLN A 459 -11.81 -10.77 19.27
C GLN A 459 -11.21 -11.41 20.50
N LEU A 460 -10.69 -12.62 20.31
CA LEU A 460 -10.00 -13.42 21.31
C LEU A 460 -8.62 -13.77 20.75
N ALA A 461 -7.54 -13.43 21.47
CA ALA A 461 -6.19 -13.83 21.11
C ALA A 461 -5.60 -14.73 22.21
N GLN A 462 -5.17 -15.91 21.82
CA GLN A 462 -4.55 -16.85 22.75
C GLN A 462 -3.24 -16.32 23.30
N LEU A 463 -2.43 -15.69 22.46
CA LEU A 463 -1.06 -15.28 22.81
C LEU A 463 -1.03 -14.19 23.89
N SER A 464 -1.84 -13.14 23.77
CA SER A 464 -1.94 -12.04 24.72
C SER A 464 -3.01 -12.27 25.80
N ASN A 465 -3.76 -13.39 25.73
CA ASN A 465 -4.89 -13.71 26.60
C ASN A 465 -5.90 -12.55 26.72
N GLU A 466 -6.16 -11.85 25.62
CA GLU A 466 -7.03 -10.68 25.56
C GLU A 466 -8.38 -11.01 24.93
N VAL A 467 -9.42 -10.39 25.48
CA VAL A 467 -10.76 -10.28 24.89
C VAL A 467 -11.03 -8.83 24.58
N ARG A 468 -11.36 -8.50 23.31
CA ARG A 468 -11.70 -7.14 22.88
C ARG A 468 -13.08 -7.12 22.26
N ILE A 469 -13.83 -6.05 22.55
CA ILE A 469 -15.14 -5.79 21.96
C ILE A 469 -15.11 -4.40 21.33
N SER A 470 -15.46 -4.34 20.04
CA SER A 470 -15.40 -3.14 19.20
C SER A 470 -16.79 -2.81 18.68
N PRO A 471 -17.59 -2.01 19.43
CA PRO A 471 -18.88 -1.48 18.94
C PRO A 471 -18.65 -0.43 17.86
N ARG A 472 -19.54 -0.41 16.85
CA ARG A 472 -19.49 0.52 15.71
C ARG A 472 -20.89 0.90 15.30
N ALA A 473 -21.08 2.16 14.89
CA ALA A 473 -22.36 2.67 14.41
C ALA A 473 -22.14 3.67 13.27
N ASN A 474 -22.95 3.53 12.23
CA ASN A 474 -23.01 4.44 11.09
C ASN A 474 -24.46 4.84 10.85
N PHE A 475 -24.73 6.14 10.74
CA PHE A 475 -26.03 6.71 10.44
C PHE A 475 -25.90 7.61 9.23
N LYS A 476 -26.73 7.37 8.20
CA LYS A 476 -26.80 8.20 6.99
C LYS A 476 -28.19 8.77 6.86
N PHE A 477 -28.28 10.08 6.69
CA PHE A 477 -29.51 10.80 6.45
C PHE A 477 -29.55 11.33 5.02
N ILE A 478 -30.61 10.99 4.30
CA ILE A 478 -30.90 11.44 2.94
C ILE A 478 -32.19 12.29 3.02
N PRO A 479 -32.08 13.64 2.99
CA PRO A 479 -33.26 14.52 3.01
C PRO A 479 -34.12 14.37 1.76
N GLU A 480 -35.44 14.53 1.90
CA GLU A 480 -36.35 14.62 0.77
C GLU A 480 -36.73 16.09 0.49
N GLY A 481 -36.35 16.56 -0.70
CA GLY A 481 -36.73 17.87 -1.23
C GLY A 481 -36.13 19.10 -0.52
N GLY A 482 -36.52 20.29 -0.99
CA GLY A 482 -36.05 21.57 -0.43
C GLY A 482 -34.57 21.90 -0.68
N LEU A 483 -34.09 22.92 0.04
CA LEU A 483 -32.70 23.40 -0.06
C LEU A 483 -31.65 22.36 0.39
N LEU A 484 -32.05 21.32 1.11
CA LEU A 484 -31.18 20.27 1.63
C LEU A 484 -31.27 18.96 0.83
N GLY A 485 -32.17 18.87 -0.18
CA GLY A 485 -32.36 17.63 -0.97
C GLY A 485 -31.13 17.12 -1.69
N ASP A 486 -30.20 18.02 -2.03
CA ASP A 486 -28.91 17.66 -2.69
C ASP A 486 -27.84 17.18 -1.71
N TYR A 487 -28.09 17.26 -0.40
CA TYR A 487 -27.12 16.91 0.62
C TYR A 487 -27.42 15.55 1.24
N ARG A 488 -26.39 14.81 1.57
CA ARG A 488 -26.46 13.58 2.35
C ARG A 488 -25.45 13.67 3.50
N TRP A 489 -25.89 13.27 4.68
CA TRP A 489 -25.09 13.36 5.88
C TRP A 489 -24.82 11.97 6.42
N THR A 490 -23.56 11.68 6.76
CA THR A 490 -23.21 10.42 7.40
C THR A 490 -22.41 10.70 8.67
N LEU A 491 -22.84 10.09 9.77
CA LEU A 491 -22.16 10.11 11.05
C LEU A 491 -21.65 8.70 11.37
N SER A 492 -20.38 8.56 11.67
CA SER A 492 -19.79 7.29 12.07
C SER A 492 -19.03 7.42 13.36
N ALA A 493 -19.25 6.47 14.26
CA ALA A 493 -18.53 6.33 15.51
C ALA A 493 -18.24 4.87 15.80
N GLY A 494 -17.03 4.56 16.28
CA GLY A 494 -16.70 3.17 16.60
C GLY A 494 -15.33 2.97 17.20
N LEU A 495 -15.20 1.82 17.85
CA LEU A 495 -13.92 1.28 18.32
C LEU A 495 -13.39 0.26 17.34
N TYR A 496 -12.09 0.28 17.14
CA TYR A 496 -11.36 -0.60 16.21
C TYR A 496 -10.16 -1.14 16.95
N ASP A 497 -10.02 -2.47 16.97
CA ASP A 497 -8.89 -3.13 17.64
C ASP A 497 -8.06 -3.87 16.58
N GLN A 498 -6.73 -3.81 16.74
CA GLN A 498 -5.76 -4.54 15.92
C GLN A 498 -4.84 -5.31 16.84
N TYR A 499 -4.83 -6.63 16.71
CA TYR A 499 -3.82 -7.47 17.37
C TYR A 499 -2.46 -7.27 16.71
N PRO A 500 -1.38 -7.36 17.50
CA PRO A 500 -0.05 -7.24 16.97
C PRO A 500 0.21 -8.37 15.97
N PHE A 501 0.80 -8.02 14.83
CA PHE A 501 1.34 -9.00 13.89
C PHE A 501 2.80 -9.32 14.23
N TYR A 502 3.36 -10.34 13.60
CA TYR A 502 4.68 -10.88 13.97
C TYR A 502 5.78 -9.82 14.09
N ARG A 503 5.90 -8.89 13.14
CA ARG A 503 6.94 -7.86 13.16
C ARG A 503 6.83 -6.87 14.32
N GLU A 504 5.63 -6.61 14.81
CA GLU A 504 5.43 -5.76 15.99
C GLU A 504 5.90 -6.42 17.28
N MET A 505 5.96 -7.76 17.31
CA MET A 505 6.43 -8.54 18.45
C MET A 505 7.93 -8.81 18.41
N ARG A 506 8.56 -8.68 17.24
CA ARG A 506 10.00 -8.91 17.08
C ARG A 506 10.77 -7.62 17.40
N LEU A 507 11.49 -7.63 18.50
CA LEU A 507 12.32 -6.51 18.93
C LEU A 507 13.61 -6.42 18.08
N LYS A 508 14.30 -5.27 18.20
CA LYS A 508 15.53 -5.00 17.44
C LYS A 508 16.68 -5.96 17.82
N ASP A 509 16.70 -6.46 19.05
CA ASP A 509 17.66 -7.45 19.55
C ASP A 509 17.37 -8.89 19.09
N GLY A 510 16.30 -9.10 18.31
CA GLY A 510 15.87 -10.41 17.81
C GLY A 510 15.04 -11.23 18.79
N THR A 511 14.75 -10.72 19.98
CA THR A 511 13.84 -11.37 20.92
C THR A 511 12.38 -11.23 20.45
N LEU A 512 11.55 -12.20 20.81
CA LEU A 512 10.12 -12.18 20.52
C LEU A 512 9.35 -11.83 21.80
N TYR A 513 8.79 -10.61 21.83
CA TYR A 513 7.96 -10.17 22.93
C TYR A 513 6.49 -10.46 22.65
N THR A 514 5.99 -11.56 23.21
CA THR A 514 4.64 -12.07 22.94
C THR A 514 3.55 -11.43 23.78
N GLN A 515 3.91 -10.59 24.78
CA GLN A 515 2.95 -9.91 25.65
C GLN A 515 2.50 -8.55 25.10
N VAL A 516 2.74 -8.28 23.83
CA VAL A 516 2.23 -7.09 23.15
C VAL A 516 0.71 -7.15 23.09
N ASN A 517 0.05 -6.14 23.64
CA ASN A 517 -1.39 -6.03 23.66
C ASN A 517 -1.94 -5.51 22.33
N SER A 518 -3.24 -5.72 22.09
CA SER A 518 -3.93 -5.14 20.95
C SER A 518 -3.97 -3.61 21.03
N GLN A 519 -3.67 -2.95 19.93
CA GLN A 519 -3.85 -1.51 19.76
C GLN A 519 -5.33 -1.20 19.55
N GLN A 520 -5.81 -0.06 20.01
CA GLN A 520 -7.20 0.34 19.87
C GLN A 520 -7.31 1.77 19.32
N ALA A 521 -8.22 2.00 18.39
CA ALA A 521 -8.57 3.31 17.87
C ALA A 521 -10.06 3.64 18.07
N LEU A 522 -10.36 4.84 18.53
CA LEU A 522 -11.69 5.45 18.48
C LEU A 522 -11.78 6.29 17.21
N HIS A 523 -12.76 6.03 16.34
CA HIS A 523 -13.07 6.88 15.19
C HIS A 523 -14.36 7.66 15.44
N LEU A 524 -14.33 8.95 15.12
CA LEU A 524 -15.49 9.83 15.02
C LEU A 524 -15.40 10.55 13.70
N ILE A 525 -16.39 10.36 12.81
CA ILE A 525 -16.35 10.88 11.45
C ILE A 525 -17.73 11.49 11.13
N VAL A 526 -17.70 12.70 10.58
CA VAL A 526 -18.86 13.36 9.98
C VAL A 526 -18.56 13.59 8.52
N ARG A 527 -19.40 13.05 7.66
CA ARG A 527 -19.32 13.21 6.20
C ARG A 527 -20.56 13.92 5.69
N GLN A 528 -20.35 14.84 4.76
CA GLN A 528 -21.36 15.50 3.97
C GLN A 528 -21.06 15.27 2.50
N ASP A 529 -22.03 14.74 1.76
CA ASP A 529 -21.99 14.63 0.31
C ASP A 529 -23.01 15.60 -0.29
N ARG A 530 -22.58 16.39 -1.28
CA ARG A 530 -23.44 17.25 -2.06
C ARG A 530 -23.45 16.77 -3.51
N TYR A 531 -24.65 16.47 -4.01
CA TYR A 531 -24.89 16.11 -5.40
C TYR A 531 -25.31 17.37 -6.15
N PHE A 532 -24.67 17.65 -7.28
CA PHE A 532 -25.00 18.83 -8.09
C PHE A 532 -24.65 18.60 -9.55
N ASN A 533 -25.31 19.35 -10.42
CA ASN A 533 -25.00 19.33 -11.85
C ASN A 533 -24.13 20.55 -12.20
N LEU A 534 -23.04 20.30 -12.90
CA LEU A 534 -22.17 21.32 -13.48
C LEU A 534 -21.98 20.97 -14.96
N TRP A 535 -22.19 21.94 -15.88
CA TRP A 535 -22.16 21.71 -17.33
C TRP A 535 -23.12 20.60 -17.81
N ASN A 536 -24.28 20.47 -17.18
CA ASN A 536 -25.27 19.40 -17.40
C ASN A 536 -24.72 17.97 -17.16
N ARG A 537 -23.78 17.83 -16.25
CA ARG A 537 -23.15 16.56 -15.86
C ARG A 537 -23.20 16.39 -14.36
N PRO A 538 -23.25 15.14 -13.86
CA PRO A 538 -23.34 14.87 -12.43
C PRO A 538 -21.96 15.06 -11.76
N PHE A 539 -21.97 15.73 -10.62
CA PHE A 539 -20.84 15.90 -9.74
C PHE A 539 -21.22 15.59 -8.30
N ILE A 540 -20.25 15.10 -7.55
CA ILE A 540 -20.36 14.87 -6.12
C ILE A 540 -19.21 15.61 -5.43
N TRP A 541 -19.56 16.45 -4.47
CA TRP A 541 -18.60 17.01 -3.53
C TRP A 541 -18.77 16.36 -2.17
N SER A 542 -17.74 15.65 -1.71
CA SER A 542 -17.69 15.01 -0.40
C SER A 542 -16.74 15.78 0.51
N LEU A 543 -17.19 16.07 1.72
CA LEU A 543 -16.41 16.68 2.79
C LEU A 543 -16.49 15.79 4.02
N GLU A 544 -15.36 15.37 4.56
CA GLU A 544 -15.27 14.57 5.77
C GLU A 544 -14.44 15.29 6.83
N THR A 545 -14.96 15.40 8.03
CA THR A 545 -14.20 15.80 9.22
C THR A 545 -14.06 14.61 10.15
N TYR A 546 -12.88 14.41 10.71
CA TYR A 546 -12.64 13.22 11.53
C TYR A 546 -11.71 13.47 12.70
N TYR A 547 -11.92 12.66 13.73
CA TYR A 547 -11.02 12.47 14.85
C TYR A 547 -10.76 10.98 15.05
N LYS A 548 -9.47 10.62 15.23
CA LYS A 548 -9.01 9.26 15.52
C LYS A 548 -8.13 9.34 16.78
N GLY A 549 -8.58 8.74 17.87
CA GLY A 549 -7.81 8.62 19.12
C GLY A 549 -7.30 7.20 19.27
N LEU A 550 -6.00 7.01 19.46
CA LEU A 550 -5.39 5.69 19.59
C LEU A 550 -4.76 5.51 20.96
N GLN A 551 -4.91 4.33 21.51
CA GLN A 551 -4.30 3.92 22.78
C GLN A 551 -3.60 2.58 22.65
N ARG A 552 -2.63 2.32 23.53
CA ARG A 552 -1.76 1.16 23.48
C ARG A 552 -1.06 1.01 22.13
N VAL A 553 -0.63 2.15 21.59
CA VAL A 553 0.05 2.16 20.29
C VAL A 553 1.42 1.53 20.45
N ASN A 554 1.73 0.59 19.58
CA ASN A 554 3.08 0.11 19.40
C ASN A 554 3.82 1.10 18.49
N LEU A 555 4.62 1.97 19.10
CA LEU A 555 5.33 3.01 18.39
C LEU A 555 6.37 2.40 17.45
N PHE A 556 6.64 3.10 16.38
CA PHE A 556 7.66 2.70 15.41
C PHE A 556 8.44 3.91 14.90
N ASP A 557 9.62 3.63 14.40
CA ASP A 557 10.41 4.58 13.63
C ASP A 557 10.80 4.01 12.27
N VAL A 558 11.28 4.87 11.37
CA VAL A 558 11.66 4.50 10.01
C VAL A 558 13.14 4.77 9.81
N GLU A 559 13.94 3.73 10.03
CA GLU A 559 15.38 3.72 9.76
C GLU A 559 15.62 3.47 8.26
N ASN A 560 16.04 4.50 7.54
CA ASN A 560 16.13 4.48 6.08
C ASN A 560 14.76 4.11 5.45
N VAL A 561 14.55 2.90 4.97
CA VAL A 561 13.26 2.39 4.43
C VAL A 561 12.66 1.28 5.29
N ARG A 562 13.26 0.96 6.43
CA ARG A 562 12.83 -0.09 7.36
C ARG A 562 11.98 0.47 8.48
N ILE A 563 10.88 -0.21 8.79
CA ILE A 563 10.07 0.10 9.97
C ILE A 563 10.59 -0.75 11.13
N ARG A 564 10.86 -0.09 12.26
CA ARG A 564 11.29 -0.68 13.52
C ARG A 564 10.24 -0.39 14.60
N TYR A 565 9.68 -1.44 15.18
CA TYR A 565 8.67 -1.34 16.24
C TYR A 565 9.33 -1.40 17.62
N GLN A 566 8.82 -0.63 18.59
CA GLN A 566 9.31 -0.63 19.97
C GLN A 566 8.83 -1.84 20.77
N GLY A 567 7.65 -2.41 20.43
CA GLY A 567 7.13 -3.63 21.05
C GLY A 567 6.54 -3.49 22.44
N ASN A 568 6.33 -2.28 22.97
CA ASN A 568 5.97 -2.05 24.39
C ASN A 568 4.53 -1.53 24.61
N ASN A 569 3.76 -1.15 23.59
CA ASN A 569 2.38 -0.62 23.68
C ASN A 569 2.16 0.56 24.66
N ASP A 570 3.17 1.33 24.96
CA ASP A 570 3.07 2.47 25.89
C ASP A 570 2.72 3.78 25.17
N GLY A 571 2.47 3.72 23.87
CA GLY A 571 2.12 4.86 23.05
C GLY A 571 0.65 5.26 23.12
N LEU A 572 0.43 6.57 23.05
CA LEU A 572 -0.85 7.20 22.72
C LEU A 572 -0.70 7.96 21.40
N ALA A 573 -1.72 7.93 20.55
CA ALA A 573 -1.72 8.76 19.36
C ALA A 573 -3.07 9.42 19.12
N ARG A 574 -3.06 10.53 18.37
CA ARG A 574 -4.27 11.23 17.94
C ARG A 574 -4.09 11.75 16.53
N VAL A 575 -5.16 11.66 15.77
CA VAL A 575 -5.22 12.21 14.40
C VAL A 575 -6.53 12.97 14.27
N TYR A 576 -6.49 14.12 13.66
CA TYR A 576 -7.67 14.89 13.32
C TYR A 576 -7.44 15.62 12.00
N GLY A 577 -8.48 15.75 11.21
CA GLY A 577 -8.34 16.35 9.91
C GLY A 577 -9.65 16.53 9.16
N ILE A 578 -9.46 17.03 7.93
CA ILE A 578 -10.53 17.29 6.97
C ILE A 578 -10.09 16.73 5.63
N ASP A 579 -10.95 15.95 5.01
CA ASP A 579 -10.79 15.42 3.66
C ASP A 579 -11.87 16.01 2.76
N SER A 580 -11.51 16.49 1.58
CA SER A 580 -12.43 17.00 0.57
C SER A 580 -12.19 16.30 -0.76
N ARG A 581 -13.24 15.87 -1.43
CA ARG A 581 -13.18 15.27 -2.77
C ARG A 581 -14.29 15.83 -3.65
N ILE A 582 -13.92 16.24 -4.85
CA ILE A 582 -14.85 16.53 -5.93
C ILE A 582 -14.61 15.50 -7.02
N ASN A 583 -15.62 14.73 -7.36
CA ASN A 583 -15.57 13.81 -8.50
C ASN A 583 -16.78 13.98 -9.40
N GLY A 584 -16.59 13.68 -10.67
CA GLY A 584 -17.64 13.72 -11.68
C GLY A 584 -17.08 13.69 -13.09
N GLU A 585 -17.97 13.84 -14.04
CA GLU A 585 -17.66 13.91 -15.46
C GLU A 585 -17.15 15.29 -15.87
N PHE A 586 -15.89 15.62 -15.57
CA PHE A 586 -15.25 16.84 -16.10
C PHE A 586 -15.19 16.81 -17.63
N VAL A 587 -15.00 15.62 -18.18
CA VAL A 587 -15.13 15.30 -19.60
C VAL A 587 -16.20 14.23 -19.75
N LYS A 588 -17.08 14.38 -20.72
CA LYS A 588 -18.25 13.49 -20.90
C LYS A 588 -17.80 12.02 -21.04
N GLY A 589 -18.36 11.14 -20.20
CA GLY A 589 -18.09 9.71 -20.21
C GLY A 589 -16.78 9.28 -19.54
N THR A 590 -16.05 10.20 -18.87
CA THR A 590 -14.85 9.89 -18.09
C THR A 590 -14.98 10.41 -16.68
N ASP A 591 -14.68 9.57 -15.69
CA ASP A 591 -14.64 9.98 -14.29
C ASP A 591 -13.29 10.58 -13.95
N SER A 592 -13.31 11.74 -13.30
CA SER A 592 -12.14 12.43 -12.80
C SER A 592 -12.39 12.96 -11.40
N TRP A 593 -11.35 13.12 -10.59
CA TRP A 593 -11.51 13.66 -9.25
C TRP A 593 -10.32 14.49 -8.81
N PHE A 594 -10.63 15.41 -7.89
CA PHE A 594 -9.69 16.23 -7.15
C PHE A 594 -9.88 15.93 -5.67
N THR A 595 -8.81 15.67 -4.97
CA THR A 595 -8.81 15.41 -3.54
C THR A 595 -7.89 16.36 -2.81
N PHE A 596 -8.31 16.76 -1.63
CA PHE A 596 -7.51 17.57 -0.72
C PHE A 596 -7.73 17.07 0.70
N SER A 597 -6.64 16.83 1.42
CA SER A 597 -6.65 16.39 2.81
C SER A 597 -5.75 17.28 3.63
N LEU A 598 -6.25 17.72 4.78
CA LEU A 598 -5.49 18.46 5.77
C LEU A 598 -5.64 17.75 7.12
N PHE A 599 -4.52 17.32 7.72
CA PHE A 599 -4.59 16.60 8.98
C PHE A 599 -3.33 16.78 9.82
N ARG A 600 -3.45 16.42 11.07
CA ARG A 600 -2.34 16.34 12.01
C ARG A 600 -2.37 15.01 12.72
N ALA A 601 -1.26 14.26 12.64
CA ALA A 601 -1.05 12.99 13.32
C ALA A 601 0.06 13.15 14.35
N GLN A 602 -0.25 12.89 15.61
CA GLN A 602 0.66 13.07 16.74
C GLN A 602 0.66 11.83 17.62
N GLU A 603 1.80 11.58 18.27
CA GLU A 603 1.97 10.50 19.22
C GLU A 603 2.81 10.94 20.41
N ARG A 604 2.72 10.19 21.51
CA ARG A 604 3.53 10.38 22.72
C ARG A 604 3.71 9.05 23.45
N ILE A 605 4.79 8.92 24.18
CA ILE A 605 5.03 7.82 25.11
C ILE A 605 4.41 8.20 26.46
N THR A 606 3.66 7.29 27.06
CA THR A 606 3.01 7.53 28.37
C THR A 606 3.99 7.50 29.53
N THR A 607 5.06 6.73 29.40
CA THR A 607 6.09 6.50 30.41
C THR A 607 7.29 7.44 30.29
N SER A 608 7.41 8.20 29.18
CA SER A 608 8.52 9.11 28.94
C SER A 608 8.51 10.30 29.92
N LEU A 609 9.71 10.68 30.34
CA LEU A 609 9.94 11.92 31.10
C LEU A 609 9.72 13.16 30.22
N VAL A 610 9.88 13.04 28.93
CA VAL A 610 9.60 14.10 27.93
C VAL A 610 8.10 14.16 27.69
N GLN A 611 7.45 15.14 28.32
CA GLN A 611 6.01 15.38 28.15
C GLN A 611 5.77 16.14 26.86
N GLY A 612 4.92 15.61 25.96
CA GLY A 612 4.54 16.34 24.76
C GLY A 612 3.90 15.45 23.69
N TRP A 613 3.30 16.11 22.69
CA TRP A 613 2.78 15.48 21.49
C TRP A 613 3.76 15.72 20.34
N HIS A 614 4.34 14.66 19.83
CA HIS A 614 5.31 14.68 18.74
C HIS A 614 4.64 14.21 17.43
N ALA A 615 5.20 14.57 16.28
CA ALA A 615 4.65 14.15 15.01
C ALA A 615 4.84 12.64 14.81
N ARG A 616 3.77 11.92 14.39
CA ARG A 616 3.90 10.52 13.96
C ARG A 616 4.74 10.44 12.68
N PRO A 617 5.45 9.32 12.43
CA PRO A 617 6.21 9.13 11.20
C PRO A 617 5.37 9.31 9.92
N THR A 618 4.06 9.18 10.00
CA THR A 618 3.10 9.29 8.89
C THR A 618 2.45 10.67 8.75
N ASP A 619 2.83 11.67 9.57
CA ASP A 619 2.25 13.02 9.58
C ASP A 619 2.72 13.86 8.39
N THR A 620 2.02 13.80 7.27
CA THR A 620 2.31 14.65 6.08
C THR A 620 1.65 16.02 6.15
N ARG A 621 0.75 16.26 7.07
CA ARG A 621 -0.07 17.47 7.27
C ARG A 621 -1.07 17.77 6.16
N PHE A 622 -0.68 17.69 4.91
CA PHE A 622 -1.58 17.87 3.79
C PHE A 622 -1.24 16.94 2.64
N ASN A 623 -2.27 16.56 1.87
CA ASN A 623 -2.14 15.84 0.62
C ASN A 623 -3.14 16.42 -0.38
N PHE A 624 -2.71 16.63 -1.59
CA PHE A 624 -3.52 17.02 -2.73
C PHE A 624 -3.26 16.03 -3.85
N ALA A 625 -4.32 15.51 -4.46
CA ALA A 625 -4.19 14.68 -5.65
C ALA A 625 -5.24 15.03 -6.69
N VAL A 626 -4.85 14.86 -7.94
CA VAL A 626 -5.69 14.97 -9.12
C VAL A 626 -5.57 13.68 -9.90
N TYR A 627 -6.70 13.11 -10.23
CA TYR A 627 -6.85 12.07 -11.23
C TYR A 627 -7.76 12.63 -12.32
N PHE A 628 -7.22 12.78 -13.51
CA PHE A 628 -7.93 13.42 -14.61
C PHE A 628 -7.76 12.61 -15.89
N GLN A 629 -8.89 12.35 -16.54
CA GLN A 629 -8.95 11.71 -17.85
C GLN A 629 -9.64 12.63 -18.85
N ASP A 630 -9.14 12.63 -20.07
CA ASP A 630 -9.67 13.41 -21.18
C ASP A 630 -9.51 12.65 -22.49
N TYR A 631 -10.23 13.10 -23.51
CA TYR A 631 -10.04 12.67 -24.89
C TYR A 631 -10.18 13.86 -25.81
N LEU A 632 -9.50 13.82 -26.97
CA LEU A 632 -9.58 14.89 -27.95
C LEU A 632 -10.99 14.91 -28.55
N PRO A 633 -11.73 16.05 -28.46
CA PRO A 633 -13.12 16.12 -28.94
C PRO A 633 -13.30 15.77 -30.40
N ASN A 634 -12.29 16.08 -31.23
CA ASN A 634 -12.32 15.79 -32.68
C ASN A 634 -11.78 14.40 -33.03
N ASP A 635 -11.08 13.74 -32.12
CA ASP A 635 -10.56 12.38 -32.29
C ASP A 635 -10.58 11.65 -30.93
N PRO A 636 -11.72 11.06 -30.53
CA PRO A 636 -11.85 10.33 -29.26
C PRO A 636 -10.95 9.10 -29.13
N SER A 637 -10.27 8.70 -30.22
CA SER A 637 -9.27 7.64 -30.15
C SER A 637 -7.98 8.08 -29.44
N ILE A 638 -7.78 9.40 -29.23
CA ILE A 638 -6.66 9.92 -28.48
C ILE A 638 -7.19 10.32 -27.08
N ARG A 639 -6.70 9.62 -26.08
CA ARG A 639 -7.05 9.84 -24.68
C ARG A 639 -5.83 10.35 -23.90
N LEU A 640 -6.08 11.15 -22.88
CA LEU A 640 -5.09 11.68 -21.94
C LEU A 640 -5.41 11.17 -20.54
N SER A 641 -4.39 10.76 -19.80
CA SER A 641 -4.48 10.48 -18.38
C SER A 641 -3.43 11.32 -17.64
N LEU A 642 -3.85 12.00 -16.59
CA LEU A 642 -2.98 12.80 -15.72
C LEU A 642 -3.21 12.41 -14.26
N THR A 643 -2.11 12.06 -13.59
CA THR A 643 -2.09 11.88 -12.15
C THR A 643 -1.13 12.90 -11.54
N LEU A 644 -1.64 13.75 -10.66
CA LEU A 644 -0.84 14.75 -9.93
C LEU A 644 -0.96 14.47 -8.43
N MET A 645 0.15 14.42 -7.73
CA MET A 645 0.20 14.27 -6.28
C MET A 645 1.16 15.28 -5.67
N VAL A 646 0.68 15.97 -4.64
CA VAL A 646 1.47 16.92 -3.83
C VAL A 646 1.17 16.63 -2.37
N GLY A 647 2.20 16.35 -1.57
CA GLY A 647 2.04 16.05 -0.14
C GLY A 647 3.07 16.79 0.70
N GLY A 648 2.73 17.06 1.95
CA GLY A 648 3.68 17.60 2.93
C GLY A 648 4.80 16.61 3.22
N GLY A 649 5.95 17.13 3.65
CA GLY A 649 7.09 16.31 4.03
C GLY A 649 6.83 15.47 5.29
N PHE A 650 7.46 14.31 5.38
CA PHE A 650 7.42 13.45 6.55
C PHE A 650 8.34 13.97 7.67
N PRO A 651 7.96 13.82 8.94
CA PRO A 651 8.88 14.04 10.05
C PRO A 651 9.97 12.97 10.06
N PHE A 652 11.19 13.37 10.40
CA PHE A 652 12.33 12.48 10.53
C PHE A 652 13.33 13.02 11.54
N GLY A 653 14.22 12.16 12.01
CA GLY A 653 15.30 12.47 12.93
C GLY A 653 16.45 11.51 12.77
N PRO A 654 17.51 11.63 13.60
CA PRO A 654 18.59 10.67 13.63
C PRO A 654 18.09 9.27 13.99
N ASP A 655 18.72 8.26 13.42
CA ASP A 655 18.44 6.87 13.77
C ASP A 655 18.83 6.57 15.23
N GLY A 656 18.18 5.60 15.84
CA GLY A 656 18.52 5.15 17.19
C GLY A 656 19.89 4.48 17.20
N ILE A 657 20.60 4.61 18.34
CA ILE A 657 21.97 4.11 18.51
C ILE A 657 21.96 2.63 18.95
N GLY A 658 22.73 1.79 18.26
CA GLY A 658 22.82 0.36 18.59
C GLY A 658 21.46 -0.34 18.50
N ASN A 659 21.02 -0.94 19.61
CA ASN A 659 19.72 -1.63 19.70
C ASN A 659 18.56 -0.71 20.09
N GLU A 660 18.79 0.56 20.34
CA GLU A 660 17.72 1.51 20.64
C GLU A 660 17.01 1.96 19.35
N ILE A 661 15.74 2.27 19.47
CA ILE A 661 14.91 2.83 18.40
C ILE A 661 14.74 4.32 18.70
N ALA A 662 14.86 5.18 17.67
CA ALA A 662 14.67 6.61 17.81
C ALA A 662 13.31 6.94 18.44
N GLN A 663 13.30 7.88 19.36
CA GLN A 663 12.11 8.25 20.12
C GLN A 663 11.27 9.27 19.34
N PRO A 664 9.97 9.43 19.63
CA PRO A 664 9.12 10.43 18.97
C PRO A 664 9.66 11.86 19.03
N GLU A 665 10.33 12.23 20.10
CA GLU A 665 10.96 13.54 20.31
C GLU A 665 12.16 13.79 19.41
N ASP A 666 12.82 12.76 18.89
CA ASP A 666 13.99 12.86 18.01
C ASP A 666 13.61 13.28 16.58
N ARG A 667 12.30 13.19 16.23
CA ARG A 667 11.77 13.54 14.90
C ARG A 667 11.45 15.03 14.78
N PHE A 668 12.45 15.88 14.85
CA PHE A 668 12.27 17.34 14.83
C PHE A 668 12.43 17.97 13.45
N PHE A 669 12.89 17.23 12.45
CA PHE A 669 12.99 17.70 11.06
C PHE A 669 11.77 17.28 10.22
N ARG A 670 11.61 17.93 9.07
CA ARG A 670 10.68 17.52 8.01
C ARG A 670 11.39 17.45 6.65
N SER A 671 11.11 16.38 5.91
CA SER A 671 11.54 16.28 4.52
C SER A 671 10.86 17.36 3.66
N PRO A 672 11.45 17.70 2.51
CA PRO A 672 10.78 18.55 1.52
C PRO A 672 9.42 17.93 1.10
N PRO A 673 8.46 18.78 0.67
CA PRO A 673 7.18 18.30 0.15
C PRO A 673 7.35 17.38 -1.05
N TYR A 674 6.58 16.27 -1.03
CA TYR A 674 6.47 15.36 -2.16
C TYR A 674 5.71 16.00 -3.31
N ARG A 675 6.20 15.87 -4.55
CA ARG A 675 5.58 16.42 -5.76
C ARG A 675 5.77 15.44 -6.90
N ARG A 676 4.69 15.01 -7.54
CA ARG A 676 4.78 14.11 -8.69
C ARG A 676 3.64 14.39 -9.66
N ALA A 677 3.95 14.41 -10.94
CA ALA A 677 2.99 14.42 -12.03
C ALA A 677 3.36 13.32 -13.02
N ASP A 678 2.41 12.44 -13.32
CA ASP A 678 2.53 11.41 -14.34
C ASP A 678 1.48 11.67 -15.41
N ILE A 679 1.87 11.62 -16.67
CA ILE A 679 0.99 11.86 -17.81
C ILE A 679 1.08 10.70 -18.80
N GLY A 680 -0.05 10.27 -19.31
CA GLY A 680 -0.16 9.22 -20.32
C GLY A 680 -0.97 9.69 -21.52
N PHE A 681 -0.47 9.44 -22.71
CA PHE A 681 -1.17 9.64 -23.97
C PHE A 681 -1.48 8.27 -24.58
N ILE A 682 -2.75 7.99 -24.79
CA ILE A 682 -3.24 6.72 -25.31
C ILE A 682 -3.83 6.96 -26.69
N LYS A 683 -3.42 6.15 -27.68
CA LYS A 683 -4.02 6.12 -29.01
C LYS A 683 -4.69 4.76 -29.24
N VAL A 684 -6.01 4.77 -29.37
CA VAL A 684 -6.78 3.61 -29.80
C VAL A 684 -6.59 3.44 -31.30
N LEU A 685 -6.15 2.26 -31.70
CA LEU A 685 -5.86 1.93 -33.09
C LEU A 685 -7.11 1.36 -33.76
N LYS A 686 -7.45 1.89 -34.93
CA LYS A 686 -8.58 1.43 -35.75
C LYS A 686 -8.08 1.17 -37.18
N GLY A 687 -8.37 -0.01 -37.70
CA GLY A 687 -7.99 -0.39 -39.06
C GLY A 687 -8.39 -1.82 -39.34
N ASN A 688 -8.35 -2.26 -40.59
CA ASN A 688 -8.80 -3.59 -41.00
C ASN A 688 -8.12 -4.75 -40.25
N TRP A 689 -6.86 -4.55 -39.81
CA TRP A 689 -6.13 -5.54 -39.01
C TRP A 689 -6.57 -5.58 -37.53
N THR A 690 -7.22 -4.53 -37.03
CA THR A 690 -7.72 -4.49 -35.64
C THR A 690 -9.16 -5.00 -35.50
N GLU A 691 -9.86 -5.28 -36.61
CA GLU A 691 -11.27 -5.75 -36.58
C GLU A 691 -11.44 -7.11 -35.92
N GLN A 692 -10.36 -7.89 -35.83
CA GLN A 692 -10.36 -9.18 -35.10
C GLN A 692 -10.23 -9.04 -33.59
N PHE A 693 -9.99 -7.83 -33.08
CA PHE A 693 -9.81 -7.51 -31.66
C PHE A 693 -10.95 -6.59 -31.20
N GLN A 694 -11.29 -6.66 -29.93
CA GLN A 694 -12.29 -5.74 -29.36
C GLN A 694 -11.71 -4.33 -29.24
N GLU A 695 -10.51 -4.18 -28.68
CA GLU A 695 -9.79 -2.91 -28.59
C GLU A 695 -8.28 -3.14 -28.69
N VAL A 696 -7.59 -2.27 -29.42
CA VAL A 696 -6.12 -2.21 -29.45
C VAL A 696 -5.69 -0.79 -29.23
N TRP A 697 -4.79 -0.56 -28.27
CA TRP A 697 -4.25 0.78 -28.06
C TRP A 697 -2.77 0.76 -27.69
N ILE A 698 -2.11 1.88 -27.95
CA ILE A 698 -0.73 2.16 -27.54
C ILE A 698 -0.76 3.38 -26.62
N SER A 699 -0.02 3.30 -25.53
CA SER A 699 0.19 4.41 -24.60
C SER A 699 1.66 4.81 -24.55
N ALA A 700 1.89 6.12 -24.53
CA ALA A 700 3.17 6.72 -24.17
C ALA A 700 2.99 7.47 -22.85
N GLU A 701 3.75 7.07 -21.84
CA GLU A 701 3.63 7.60 -20.47
C GLU A 701 4.93 8.29 -20.05
N ILE A 702 4.81 9.43 -19.39
CA ILE A 702 5.94 10.12 -18.79
C ILE A 702 5.70 10.16 -17.28
N PHE A 703 6.56 9.46 -16.55
CA PHE A 703 6.55 9.45 -15.10
C PHE A 703 7.42 10.58 -14.57
N ASN A 704 7.02 11.19 -13.45
CA ASN A 704 7.67 12.33 -12.83
C ASN A 704 7.97 13.47 -13.85
N LEU A 705 6.92 13.91 -14.54
CA LEU A 705 7.00 14.97 -15.57
C LEU A 705 7.74 16.22 -15.07
N LEU A 706 7.55 16.56 -13.80
CA LEU A 706 8.15 17.74 -13.14
C LEU A 706 9.64 17.55 -12.83
N GLN A 707 10.17 16.33 -12.95
CA GLN A 707 11.53 15.97 -12.54
C GLN A 707 11.84 16.37 -11.08
N ALA A 708 10.81 16.25 -10.22
CA ALA A 708 10.94 16.57 -8.81
C ALA A 708 11.83 15.54 -8.10
N ARG A 709 12.79 15.99 -7.33
CA ARG A 709 13.63 15.16 -6.48
C ARG A 709 12.88 14.87 -5.16
N ASN A 710 12.09 13.82 -5.13
CA ASN A 710 11.37 13.39 -3.95
C ASN A 710 12.28 12.57 -3.05
N THR A 711 12.37 12.91 -1.78
CA THR A 711 13.20 12.19 -0.81
C THR A 711 12.46 10.96 -0.28
N VAL A 712 13.09 9.79 -0.35
CA VAL A 712 12.55 8.54 0.21
C VAL A 712 13.07 8.28 1.62
N SER A 713 14.33 8.61 1.88
CA SER A 713 15.01 8.38 3.16
C SER A 713 16.23 9.29 3.31
N TYR A 714 16.87 9.23 4.46
CA TYR A 714 18.12 9.94 4.75
C TYR A 714 19.17 8.98 5.24
N LEU A 715 20.42 9.20 4.82
CA LEU A 715 21.61 8.60 5.41
C LEU A 715 22.25 9.61 6.34
N TRP A 716 22.45 9.24 7.61
CA TRP A 716 23.10 10.09 8.60
C TRP A 716 24.60 9.90 8.56
N VAL A 717 25.33 11.00 8.37
CA VAL A 717 26.79 11.02 8.28
C VAL A 717 27.35 12.00 9.29
N LYS A 718 28.31 11.57 10.09
CA LYS A 718 28.92 12.39 11.14
C LYS A 718 29.98 13.33 10.55
N ASP A 719 30.03 14.55 11.05
CA ASP A 719 31.09 15.52 10.80
C ASP A 719 32.22 15.35 11.81
N ILE A 720 33.47 15.26 11.34
CA ILE A 720 34.65 15.18 12.19
C ILE A 720 34.92 16.50 12.90
N SER A 721 34.69 17.61 12.24
CA SER A 721 35.03 18.96 12.70
C SER A 721 34.00 19.54 13.67
N ALA A 722 32.81 19.00 13.69
CA ALA A 722 31.71 19.41 14.58
C ALA A 722 31.09 18.20 15.26
N ALA A 723 30.53 18.38 16.47
CA ALA A 723 29.77 17.33 17.14
C ALA A 723 28.40 17.07 16.49
N GLY A 724 28.26 17.29 15.19
CA GLY A 724 27.03 17.22 14.43
C GLY A 724 26.97 16.04 13.45
N GLN A 725 25.76 15.82 12.91
CA GLN A 725 25.52 14.85 11.85
C GLN A 725 24.77 15.51 10.70
N TYR A 726 25.06 15.09 9.47
CA TYR A 726 24.36 15.52 8.27
C TYR A 726 23.38 14.45 7.78
N ALA A 727 22.17 14.87 7.48
CA ALA A 727 21.18 14.03 6.85
C ALA A 727 21.31 14.11 5.33
N VAL A 728 21.91 13.10 4.72
CA VAL A 728 22.10 13.03 3.26
C VAL A 728 20.88 12.40 2.62
N PRO A 729 20.15 13.12 1.74
CA PRO A 729 18.91 12.59 1.17
C PRO A 729 19.19 11.49 0.14
N ASN A 730 18.34 10.47 0.15
CA ASN A 730 18.18 9.50 -0.93
C ASN A 730 16.94 9.89 -1.74
N TYR A 731 17.10 10.12 -3.05
CA TYR A 731 16.00 10.54 -3.91
C TYR A 731 15.35 9.36 -4.64
N MET A 732 14.06 9.51 -4.96
CA MET A 732 13.26 8.59 -5.75
C MET A 732 13.54 8.73 -7.26
N THR A 733 12.65 8.16 -8.08
CA THR A 733 12.84 8.10 -9.54
C THR A 733 12.88 9.48 -10.20
N ASN A 734 13.80 9.65 -11.11
CA ASN A 734 13.84 10.76 -12.05
C ASN A 734 12.71 10.61 -13.10
N ARG A 735 12.66 11.54 -14.06
CA ARG A 735 11.74 11.45 -15.20
C ARG A 735 12.03 10.20 -16.01
N LEU A 736 10.96 9.45 -16.34
CA LEU A 736 11.05 8.21 -17.10
C LEU A 736 9.97 8.15 -18.16
N LEU A 737 10.32 7.64 -19.34
CA LEU A 737 9.38 7.31 -20.41
C LEU A 737 9.02 5.83 -20.34
N ASN A 738 7.72 5.52 -20.42
CA ASN A 738 7.20 4.17 -20.56
C ASN A 738 6.32 4.09 -21.82
N ILE A 739 6.32 2.94 -22.46
CA ILE A 739 5.44 2.65 -23.60
C ILE A 739 4.70 1.37 -23.27
N LYS A 740 3.37 1.39 -23.48
CA LYS A 740 2.50 0.22 -23.34
C LYS A 740 1.79 -0.10 -24.64
N VAL A 741 1.56 -1.36 -24.86
CA VAL A 741 0.68 -1.89 -25.91
C VAL A 741 -0.33 -2.80 -25.23
N HIS A 742 -1.60 -2.58 -25.53
CA HIS A 742 -2.72 -3.32 -24.96
C HIS A 742 -3.62 -3.85 -26.06
N VAL A 743 -4.11 -5.06 -25.87
CA VAL A 743 -4.98 -5.76 -26.81
C VAL A 743 -6.07 -6.49 -26.02
N ASP A 744 -7.33 -6.20 -26.32
CA ASP A 744 -8.49 -6.96 -25.90
C ASP A 744 -9.02 -7.80 -27.08
N PHE A 745 -9.28 -9.12 -26.82
CA PHE A 745 -9.70 -10.12 -27.81
C PHE A 745 -11.14 -10.52 -27.62
#